data_b23feebbe4d82d4b1cd08aee984a4c97
#
_entry.id   b23feebbe4d82d4b1cd08aee984a4c97
#
_cell.length_a   1.000
_cell.length_b   1.000
_cell.length_c   1.000
_cell.angle_alpha   90.00
_cell.angle_beta   90.00
_cell.angle_gamma   90.00
#
_symmetry.space_group_name_H-M   'P 1'
#
loop_
_entity.id
_entity.type
_entity.pdbx_description
1 polymer ?
#
loop_
_entity_poly.entity_id
_entity_poly.type
_entity_poly.pdbx_seq_one_letter_code
_entity_poly.pdbx_strand_id
1 'polypeptide(L)'
;MAEWVRIFSNRIWLGAAVLLLLCNLGLYAREQSSQAGGSVHAYSEYTNQWMQALSEVSPEEGLALLEQENQALQGWNAARLLAQMEAGQGQVDDELLSRYRTQYDNFDAMFQAVRDGTAPAQDIAAQEAVTRWMDRLTYQMNYDEFLSSISSQADVIRRNPLFSDPHTFVYRNADKTETDYLSTRDAALKLQPGDVVTSIMKNRTSVIFSLCLMVVSITLILEPKRLGLETLERSCINGRCAVTGWRIGAIAMSAAIAAFLMQGGMLLLGTLLYRQPLFLDAPAQSILFFQRWAAPATVGGVLLWYFLFSAAGLCAVGLLLWLALSKLPSLPLGLTVYGAVLLLEFYWLKQYDVNDALYPLSGFNIFRLLLPAEAAGRYLNYDLLGFPVRERALLLAVSAVLIFACAAAALISAHFSRGTRQNGAVFKVLPRRGRSKRAYLSRHPKSVLVYEWQKLLLYCGGVLFLGVCGVLLMSQTPPPAASNMQQVQLAQYISTYAGPVDEAVLVQIRSVRQDEKQIYAESLEDDSKAAFWEYYAARCWALDELCARYEELLDMQAAGHDALQLLDDQPFERIYGGSGTDFRLVSACVSLLALCLTIPGVFWFERNHGMELLLHSTAAGRTRLWRWKAVLALCVSIGIWLIWSGYELFQFRSLGGSWDACPANADSLFYWDSHLGSTPLLVYLIGFYAFRLVGLLSAASVTLWISSRLPAMLPAAGISALVLLVPVLLTQLGAPSLEYVSWAAKLAGDGLAVRWADVLCFGVWTVLGITALVASRHQWLRYRG
;
A
#
# COMPACT_ATOMS: atom_id res chain seq x y z
N MET A 1 9.61 -16.13 -34.53
CA MET A 1 10.79 -15.26 -34.47
C MET A 1 10.47 -13.80 -34.80
N ALA A 2 9.81 -13.48 -35.91
CA ALA A 2 9.45 -12.10 -36.27
C ALA A 2 8.61 -11.35 -35.20
N GLU A 3 7.66 -12.01 -34.53
CA GLU A 3 6.85 -11.43 -33.45
C GLU A 3 7.71 -11.01 -32.24
N TRP A 4 8.70 -11.79 -31.88
CA TRP A 4 9.60 -11.47 -30.76
C TRP A 4 10.48 -10.27 -31.07
N VAL A 5 11.07 -10.24 -32.28
CA VAL A 5 11.86 -9.09 -32.74
C VAL A 5 10.99 -7.82 -32.74
N ARG A 6 9.75 -7.91 -33.24
CA ARG A 6 8.81 -6.79 -33.26
C ARG A 6 8.55 -6.19 -31.87
N ILE A 7 8.43 -7.04 -30.84
CA ILE A 7 8.13 -6.59 -29.46
C ILE A 7 9.38 -6.06 -28.79
N PHE A 8 10.44 -6.84 -28.75
CA PHE A 8 11.64 -6.51 -27.95
C PHE A 8 12.59 -5.51 -28.61
N SER A 9 12.52 -5.29 -29.94
CA SER A 9 13.20 -4.19 -30.60
C SER A 9 12.38 -2.90 -30.69
N ASN A 10 11.15 -2.89 -30.17
CA ASN A 10 10.30 -1.70 -30.19
C ASN A 10 10.82 -0.64 -29.23
N ARG A 11 11.02 0.59 -29.76
CA ARG A 11 11.53 1.73 -28.97
C ARG A 11 10.64 2.06 -27.75
N ILE A 12 9.31 1.84 -27.86
CA ILE A 12 8.37 2.06 -26.75
C ILE A 12 8.62 1.03 -25.65
N TRP A 13 8.82 -0.23 -26.01
CA TRP A 13 9.12 -1.29 -25.04
C TRP A 13 10.44 -1.06 -24.32
N LEU A 14 11.50 -0.74 -25.08
CA LEU A 14 12.82 -0.44 -24.52
C LEU A 14 12.79 0.80 -23.62
N GLY A 15 12.13 1.88 -24.06
CA GLY A 15 11.98 3.09 -23.27
C GLY A 15 11.19 2.84 -21.97
N ALA A 16 10.11 2.06 -22.04
CA ALA A 16 9.34 1.68 -20.88
C ALA A 16 10.14 0.80 -19.90
N ALA A 17 10.89 -0.18 -20.42
CA ALA A 17 11.73 -1.06 -19.60
C ALA A 17 12.80 -0.27 -18.84
N VAL A 18 13.49 0.64 -19.49
CA VAL A 18 14.52 1.51 -18.87
C VAL A 18 13.89 2.45 -17.84
N LEU A 19 12.79 3.12 -18.20
CA LEU A 19 12.12 4.05 -17.29
C LEU A 19 11.62 3.33 -16.03
N LEU A 20 10.91 2.20 -16.19
CA LEU A 20 10.38 1.43 -15.07
C LEU A 20 11.49 0.86 -14.21
N LEU A 21 12.61 0.41 -14.81
CA LEU A 21 13.78 -0.03 -14.06
C LEU A 21 14.37 1.10 -13.21
N LEU A 22 14.59 2.29 -13.81
CA LEU A 22 15.14 3.44 -13.08
C LEU A 22 14.21 3.86 -11.92
N CYS A 23 12.89 3.89 -12.15
CA CYS A 23 11.92 4.16 -11.07
C CYS A 23 11.98 3.10 -9.96
N ASN A 24 12.04 1.82 -10.32
CA ASN A 24 12.16 0.72 -9.36
C ASN A 24 13.43 0.84 -8.51
N LEU A 25 14.57 1.08 -9.16
CA LEU A 25 15.86 1.23 -8.48
C LEU A 25 15.91 2.47 -7.59
N GLY A 26 15.31 3.59 -8.03
CA GLY A 26 15.22 4.82 -7.25
C GLY A 26 14.39 4.65 -5.98
N LEU A 27 13.21 4.01 -6.09
CA LEU A 27 12.36 3.71 -4.93
C LEU A 27 13.04 2.73 -3.98
N TYR A 28 13.69 1.70 -4.52
CA TYR A 28 14.44 0.74 -3.71
C TYR A 28 15.59 1.42 -2.94
N ALA A 29 16.41 2.24 -3.61
CA ALA A 29 17.51 2.94 -2.95
C ALA A 29 17.02 3.85 -1.82
N ARG A 30 15.90 4.54 -2.02
CA ARG A 30 15.29 5.38 -0.99
C ARG A 30 14.78 4.56 0.19
N GLU A 31 14.06 3.47 -0.07
CA GLU A 31 13.56 2.57 0.96
C GLU A 31 14.72 2.04 1.81
N GLN A 32 15.82 1.60 1.15
CA GLN A 32 16.99 1.13 1.86
C GLN A 32 17.67 2.23 2.67
N SER A 33 17.76 3.46 2.16
CA SER A 33 18.30 4.60 2.91
C SER A 33 17.47 4.88 4.18
N SER A 34 16.15 4.83 4.08
CA SER A 34 15.27 5.02 5.24
C SER A 34 15.44 3.91 6.28
N GLN A 35 15.53 2.65 5.84
CA GLN A 35 15.71 1.49 6.73
C GLN A 35 17.10 1.40 7.37
N ALA A 36 18.09 2.06 6.79
CA ALA A 36 19.48 2.11 7.27
C ALA A 36 19.79 3.36 8.13
N GLY A 37 18.77 4.00 8.69
CA GLY A 37 18.96 5.19 9.51
C GLY A 37 19.42 6.44 8.74
N GLY A 38 18.99 6.56 7.46
CA GLY A 38 19.28 7.71 6.60
C GLY A 38 20.49 7.54 5.67
N SER A 39 21.46 6.70 6.01
CA SER A 39 22.65 6.45 5.18
C SER A 39 23.01 4.97 5.09
N VAL A 40 22.75 4.37 3.92
CA VAL A 40 23.13 2.97 3.67
C VAL A 40 24.65 2.78 3.75
N HIS A 41 25.43 3.80 3.39
CA HIS A 41 26.89 3.72 3.43
C HIS A 41 27.41 3.62 4.87
N ALA A 42 26.96 4.50 5.75
CA ALA A 42 27.34 4.46 7.17
C ALA A 42 26.89 3.12 7.81
N TYR A 43 25.65 2.72 7.60
CA TYR A 43 25.14 1.43 8.07
C TYR A 43 26.00 0.24 7.59
N SER A 44 26.37 0.25 6.30
CA SER A 44 27.20 -0.80 5.71
C SER A 44 28.59 -0.86 6.32
N GLU A 45 29.19 0.29 6.60
CA GLU A 45 30.49 0.38 7.24
C GLU A 45 30.45 -0.22 8.64
N TYR A 46 29.49 0.18 9.48
CA TYR A 46 29.28 -0.43 10.81
C TYR A 46 28.99 -1.93 10.74
N THR A 47 28.15 -2.35 9.82
CA THR A 47 27.81 -3.77 9.64
C THR A 47 29.03 -4.60 9.27
N ASN A 48 29.91 -4.09 8.41
CA ASN A 48 31.12 -4.79 8.00
C ASN A 48 32.18 -4.81 9.13
N GLN A 49 32.30 -3.73 9.92
CA GLN A 49 33.15 -3.70 11.10
C GLN A 49 32.72 -4.75 12.13
N TRP A 50 31.42 -4.80 12.44
CA TRP A 50 30.86 -5.81 13.33
C TRP A 50 31.00 -7.23 12.78
N MET A 51 30.81 -7.44 11.48
CA MET A 51 31.03 -8.75 10.87
C MET A 51 32.45 -9.26 11.10
N GLN A 52 33.44 -8.38 10.97
CA GLN A 52 34.83 -8.72 11.22
C GLN A 52 35.08 -9.01 12.70
N ALA A 53 34.64 -8.15 13.61
CA ALA A 53 34.79 -8.32 15.05
C ALA A 53 34.13 -9.62 15.55
N LEU A 54 32.91 -9.91 15.11
CA LEU A 54 32.14 -11.09 15.50
C LEU A 54 32.68 -12.41 14.90
N SER A 55 33.49 -12.34 13.84
CA SER A 55 34.12 -13.54 13.27
C SER A 55 35.26 -14.10 14.11
N GLU A 56 35.77 -13.30 15.05
CA GLU A 56 36.97 -13.64 15.89
C GLU A 56 36.56 -14.07 17.30
N VAL A 57 35.32 -13.94 17.71
CA VAL A 57 34.83 -14.22 19.07
C VAL A 57 33.72 -15.27 19.09
N SER A 58 33.47 -15.86 20.25
CA SER A 58 32.34 -16.78 20.41
C SER A 58 31.00 -16.02 20.28
N PRO A 59 29.92 -16.70 19.87
CA PRO A 59 28.59 -16.03 19.75
C PRO A 59 28.14 -15.37 21.05
N GLU A 60 28.39 -15.97 22.19
CA GLU A 60 28.01 -15.43 23.51
C GLU A 60 28.82 -14.17 23.86
N GLU A 61 30.13 -14.17 23.63
CA GLU A 61 30.98 -12.99 23.81
C GLU A 61 30.58 -11.87 22.81
N GLY A 62 30.27 -12.24 21.57
CA GLY A 62 29.84 -11.32 20.56
C GLY A 62 28.51 -10.64 20.94
N LEU A 63 27.55 -11.38 21.52
CA LEU A 63 26.30 -10.82 22.00
C LEU A 63 26.54 -9.83 23.16
N ALA A 64 27.39 -10.19 24.12
CA ALA A 64 27.72 -9.30 25.23
C ALA A 64 28.37 -7.98 24.78
N LEU A 65 29.26 -8.04 23.76
CA LEU A 65 29.87 -6.84 23.16
C LEU A 65 28.80 -5.95 22.49
N LEU A 66 27.87 -6.55 21.74
CA LEU A 66 26.78 -5.81 21.09
C LEU A 66 25.81 -5.21 22.10
N GLU A 67 25.52 -5.93 23.19
CA GLU A 67 24.65 -5.42 24.28
C GLU A 67 25.31 -4.21 24.96
N GLN A 68 26.59 -4.26 25.22
CA GLN A 68 27.32 -3.13 25.79
C GLN A 68 27.29 -1.91 24.88
N GLU A 69 27.52 -2.08 23.58
CA GLU A 69 27.44 -0.99 22.60
C GLU A 69 26.01 -0.45 22.47
N ASN A 70 25.02 -1.33 22.44
CA ASN A 70 23.61 -0.93 22.39
C ASN A 70 23.20 -0.10 23.62
N GLN A 71 23.64 -0.50 24.82
CA GLN A 71 23.39 0.26 26.05
C GLN A 71 24.04 1.64 25.99
N ALA A 72 25.28 1.76 25.48
CA ALA A 72 25.96 3.02 25.30
C ALA A 72 25.18 3.95 24.33
N LEU A 73 24.76 3.42 23.17
CA LEU A 73 23.99 4.17 22.17
C LEU A 73 22.61 4.61 22.70
N GLN A 74 21.93 3.75 23.45
CA GLN A 74 20.67 4.08 24.11
C GLN A 74 20.85 5.15 25.20
N GLY A 75 21.95 5.09 25.98
CA GLY A 75 22.30 6.11 26.97
C GLY A 75 22.49 7.49 26.35
N TRP A 76 23.20 7.56 25.21
CA TRP A 76 23.33 8.81 24.46
C TRP A 76 21.99 9.35 23.94
N ASN A 77 21.09 8.50 23.47
CA ASN A 77 19.78 8.90 23.00
C ASN A 77 18.88 9.39 24.15
N ALA A 78 18.92 8.71 25.30
CA ALA A 78 18.23 9.15 26.51
C ALA A 78 18.75 10.51 27.01
N ALA A 79 20.07 10.72 27.00
CA ALA A 79 20.67 12.00 27.35
C ALA A 79 20.22 13.15 26.43
N ARG A 80 20.14 12.92 25.13
CA ARG A 80 19.64 13.90 24.16
C ARG A 80 18.16 14.21 24.37
N LEU A 81 17.35 13.20 24.61
CA LEU A 81 15.93 13.37 24.86
C LEU A 81 15.69 14.24 26.09
N LEU A 82 16.39 13.96 27.21
CA LEU A 82 16.32 14.77 28.42
C LEU A 82 16.78 16.20 28.19
N ALA A 83 17.87 16.42 27.45
CA ALA A 83 18.34 17.77 27.13
C ALA A 83 17.34 18.55 26.25
N GLN A 84 16.63 17.90 25.35
CA GLN A 84 15.55 18.50 24.57
C GLN A 84 14.35 18.85 25.44
N MET A 85 13.96 17.98 26.38
CA MET A 85 12.89 18.23 27.34
C MET A 85 13.23 19.42 28.25
N GLU A 86 14.47 19.50 28.74
CA GLU A 86 14.97 20.63 29.54
C GLU A 86 14.90 21.94 28.77
N ALA A 87 15.29 21.95 27.50
CA ALA A 87 15.23 23.13 26.65
C ALA A 87 13.79 23.59 26.33
N GLY A 88 12.83 22.64 26.28
CA GLY A 88 11.42 22.93 25.98
C GLY A 88 10.58 23.27 27.21
N GLN A 89 10.80 22.63 28.35
CA GLN A 89 9.97 22.75 29.56
C GLN A 89 10.66 23.52 30.72
N GLY A 90 11.95 23.86 30.60
CA GLY A 90 12.71 24.59 31.61
C GLY A 90 13.11 23.81 32.86
N GLN A 91 12.64 22.58 33.06
CA GLN A 91 13.04 21.71 34.17
C GLN A 91 13.12 20.24 33.69
N VAL A 92 14.11 19.52 34.18
CA VAL A 92 14.24 18.07 34.00
C VAL A 92 13.46 17.37 35.11
N ASP A 93 12.70 16.35 34.77
CA ASP A 93 12.07 15.48 35.75
C ASP A 93 13.14 14.70 36.51
N ASP A 94 13.28 15.00 37.82
CA ASP A 94 14.28 14.36 38.69
C ASP A 94 14.05 12.84 38.81
N GLU A 95 12.83 12.35 38.67
CA GLU A 95 12.50 10.94 38.68
C GLU A 95 13.03 10.24 37.43
N LEU A 96 12.81 10.82 36.25
CA LEU A 96 13.36 10.34 34.97
C LEU A 96 14.89 10.36 34.97
N LEU A 97 15.48 11.43 35.49
CA LEU A 97 16.93 11.55 35.61
C LEU A 97 17.51 10.45 36.52
N SER A 98 16.90 10.20 37.68
CA SER A 98 17.34 9.14 38.59
C SER A 98 17.20 7.74 37.98
N ARG A 99 16.15 7.51 37.23
CA ARG A 99 15.92 6.25 36.51
C ARG A 99 16.98 6.01 35.45
N TYR A 100 17.33 7.00 34.62
CA TYR A 100 18.36 6.85 33.59
C TYR A 100 19.77 6.71 34.17
N ARG A 101 20.07 7.35 35.32
CA ARG A 101 21.30 7.13 36.07
C ARG A 101 21.47 5.68 36.57
N THR A 102 20.37 5.03 36.89
CA THR A 102 20.39 3.63 37.33
C THR A 102 20.48 2.67 36.15
N GLN A 103 19.93 3.07 35.02
CA GLN A 103 19.81 2.22 33.82
C GLN A 103 21.06 2.24 32.94
N TYR A 104 21.77 3.38 32.85
CA TYR A 104 22.92 3.56 31.93
C TYR A 104 24.18 3.95 32.67
N ASP A 105 25.26 3.24 32.40
CA ASP A 105 26.57 3.57 32.95
C ASP A 105 27.06 4.93 32.46
N ASN A 106 27.68 5.72 33.37
CA ASN A 106 28.17 7.05 33.06
C ASN A 106 27.17 8.04 32.48
N PHE A 107 25.86 7.90 32.78
CA PHE A 107 24.80 8.71 32.22
C PHE A 107 25.00 10.22 32.46
N ASP A 108 25.47 10.61 33.66
CA ASP A 108 25.71 12.03 33.98
C ASP A 108 26.75 12.66 33.07
N ALA A 109 27.81 11.91 32.72
CA ALA A 109 28.84 12.39 31.80
C ALA A 109 28.27 12.53 30.36
N MET A 110 27.43 11.59 29.92
CA MET A 110 26.74 11.68 28.63
C MET A 110 25.79 12.88 28.57
N PHE A 111 25.02 13.09 29.64
CA PHE A 111 24.07 14.19 29.73
C PHE A 111 24.76 15.57 29.75
N GLN A 112 25.85 15.69 30.51
CA GLN A 112 26.69 16.89 30.50
C GLN A 112 27.30 17.15 29.12
N ALA A 113 27.85 16.13 28.45
CA ALA A 113 28.41 16.28 27.12
C ALA A 113 27.38 16.74 26.08
N VAL A 114 26.10 16.30 26.21
CA VAL A 114 25.00 16.79 25.36
C VAL A 114 24.72 18.27 25.64
N ARG A 115 24.66 18.68 26.92
CA ARG A 115 24.46 20.08 27.30
C ARG A 115 25.57 21.01 26.81
N ASP A 116 26.83 20.53 26.90
CA ASP A 116 28.01 21.28 26.48
C ASP A 116 28.22 21.28 24.95
N GLY A 117 27.37 20.56 24.19
CA GLY A 117 27.47 20.42 22.74
C GLY A 117 28.69 19.63 22.27
N THR A 118 29.33 18.86 23.18
CA THR A 118 30.48 18.00 22.88
C THR A 118 30.11 16.54 22.63
N ALA A 119 28.81 16.21 22.73
CA ALA A 119 28.31 14.86 22.47
C ALA A 119 28.57 14.44 21.03
N PRO A 120 28.86 13.14 20.77
CA PRO A 120 28.95 12.62 19.41
C PRO A 120 27.63 12.85 18.66
N ALA A 121 27.66 12.99 17.34
CA ALA A 121 26.44 13.10 16.55
C ALA A 121 25.56 11.87 16.77
N GLN A 122 24.23 12.05 16.67
CA GLN A 122 23.33 10.92 16.72
C GLN A 122 23.56 10.01 15.50
N ASP A 123 23.95 8.76 15.74
CA ASP A 123 24.22 7.81 14.69
C ASP A 123 23.16 6.70 14.69
N ILE A 124 22.05 6.97 13.99
CA ILE A 124 20.94 6.03 13.83
C ILE A 124 21.40 4.79 13.04
N ALA A 125 22.37 4.96 12.12
CA ALA A 125 22.89 3.85 11.33
C ALA A 125 23.70 2.86 12.18
N ALA A 126 24.49 3.36 13.14
CA ALA A 126 25.19 2.53 14.10
C ALA A 126 24.22 1.73 14.98
N GLN A 127 23.20 2.40 15.51
CA GLN A 127 22.19 1.76 16.35
C GLN A 127 21.44 0.65 15.58
N GLU A 128 21.04 0.92 14.35
CA GLU A 128 20.35 -0.06 13.51
C GLU A 128 21.26 -1.26 13.18
N ALA A 129 22.57 -1.01 12.93
CA ALA A 129 23.53 -2.07 12.68
C ALA A 129 23.72 -2.98 13.91
N VAL A 130 23.88 -2.41 15.10
CA VAL A 130 24.01 -3.14 16.36
C VAL A 130 22.76 -3.97 16.63
N THR A 131 21.57 -3.37 16.54
CA THR A 131 20.30 -4.07 16.77
C THR A 131 20.15 -5.27 15.84
N ARG A 132 20.41 -5.09 14.54
CA ARG A 132 20.29 -6.19 13.57
C ARG A 132 21.33 -7.30 13.80
N TRP A 133 22.54 -6.97 14.27
CA TRP A 133 23.51 -7.99 14.63
C TRP A 133 23.13 -8.75 15.89
N MET A 134 22.56 -8.08 16.90
CA MET A 134 21.99 -8.75 18.08
C MET A 134 20.89 -9.74 17.69
N ASP A 135 19.94 -9.31 16.85
CA ASP A 135 18.86 -10.19 16.36
C ASP A 135 19.42 -11.44 15.63
N ARG A 136 20.47 -11.26 14.83
CA ARG A 136 21.08 -12.36 14.06
C ARG A 136 21.80 -13.35 14.96
N LEU A 137 22.59 -12.86 15.93
CA LEU A 137 23.31 -13.72 16.88
C LEU A 137 22.32 -14.46 17.78
N THR A 138 21.36 -13.75 18.35
CA THR A 138 20.31 -14.36 19.19
C THR A 138 19.54 -15.42 18.41
N TYR A 139 19.21 -15.15 17.18
CA TYR A 139 18.56 -16.12 16.29
C TYR A 139 19.46 -17.35 16.06
N GLN A 140 20.74 -17.16 15.75
CA GLN A 140 21.66 -18.27 15.48
C GLN A 140 21.86 -19.14 16.73
N MET A 141 21.98 -18.54 17.91
CA MET A 141 22.13 -19.25 19.18
C MET A 141 20.88 -20.07 19.53
N ASN A 142 19.70 -19.53 19.26
CA ASN A 142 18.41 -20.15 19.62
C ASN A 142 17.82 -21.04 18.53
N TYR A 143 18.54 -21.28 17.41
CA TYR A 143 18.01 -22.05 16.29
C TYR A 143 17.70 -23.50 16.63
N ASP A 144 18.58 -24.16 17.40
CA ASP A 144 18.37 -25.54 17.85
C ASP A 144 17.18 -25.65 18.83
N GLU A 145 17.00 -24.65 19.70
CA GLU A 145 15.84 -24.56 20.57
C GLU A 145 14.56 -24.36 19.76
N PHE A 146 14.57 -23.52 18.75
CA PHE A 146 13.48 -23.35 17.81
C PHE A 146 13.08 -24.68 17.13
N LEU A 147 14.05 -25.47 16.65
CA LEU A 147 13.77 -26.79 16.05
C LEU A 147 13.21 -27.78 17.07
N SER A 148 13.76 -27.79 18.29
CA SER A 148 13.27 -28.68 19.37
C SER A 148 11.86 -28.30 19.83
N SER A 149 11.52 -27.03 19.83
CA SER A 149 10.18 -26.52 20.14
C SER A 149 9.11 -27.04 19.16
N ILE A 150 9.47 -27.14 17.87
CA ILE A 150 8.57 -27.69 16.83
C ILE A 150 8.27 -29.15 17.09
N SER A 151 9.28 -29.97 17.40
CA SER A 151 9.07 -31.39 17.72
C SER A 151 8.25 -31.57 18.99
N SER A 152 8.53 -30.75 20.02
CA SER A 152 7.76 -30.74 21.27
C SER A 152 6.28 -30.38 21.03
N GLN A 153 6.00 -29.33 20.23
CA GLN A 153 4.64 -28.92 19.88
C GLN A 153 3.92 -30.03 19.08
N ALA A 154 4.60 -30.68 18.14
CA ALA A 154 4.04 -31.80 17.39
C ALA A 154 3.65 -32.97 18.32
N ASP A 155 4.50 -33.27 19.31
CA ASP A 155 4.21 -34.30 20.32
C ASP A 155 3.00 -33.93 21.21
N VAL A 156 2.89 -32.67 21.62
CA VAL A 156 1.74 -32.18 22.39
C VAL A 156 0.45 -32.37 21.60
N ILE A 157 0.44 -32.02 20.31
CA ILE A 157 -0.73 -32.19 19.44
C ILE A 157 -1.10 -33.66 19.31
N ARG A 158 -0.12 -34.56 19.11
CA ARG A 158 -0.37 -36.01 18.97
C ARG A 158 -0.93 -36.64 20.24
N ARG A 159 -0.50 -36.15 21.42
CA ARG A 159 -0.97 -36.66 22.74
C ARG A 159 -2.30 -36.09 23.18
N ASN A 160 -2.74 -34.98 22.55
CA ASN A 160 -4.02 -34.38 22.92
C ASN A 160 -5.19 -35.21 22.36
N PRO A 161 -6.12 -35.71 23.20
CA PRO A 161 -7.24 -36.54 22.77
C PRO A 161 -8.13 -35.90 21.68
N LEU A 162 -8.20 -34.55 21.64
CA LEU A 162 -8.98 -33.82 20.64
C LEU A 162 -8.36 -33.85 19.27
N PHE A 163 -7.05 -34.07 19.15
CA PHE A 163 -6.29 -33.98 17.89
C PHE A 163 -5.51 -35.26 17.56
N SER A 164 -5.69 -36.33 18.34
CA SER A 164 -4.94 -37.59 18.23
C SER A 164 -5.39 -38.49 17.06
N ASP A 165 -6.47 -38.15 16.36
CA ASP A 165 -6.93 -38.91 15.20
C ASP A 165 -6.00 -38.68 14.00
N PRO A 166 -5.29 -39.73 13.47
CA PRO A 166 -4.38 -39.64 12.33
C PRO A 166 -5.05 -39.22 11.01
N HIS A 167 -6.38 -39.27 10.93
CA HIS A 167 -7.12 -38.88 9.74
C HIS A 167 -7.43 -37.39 9.69
N THR A 168 -7.24 -36.65 10.79
CA THR A 168 -7.47 -35.21 10.85
C THR A 168 -6.34 -34.42 10.22
N PHE A 169 -6.69 -33.24 9.65
CA PHE A 169 -5.71 -32.31 9.12
C PHE A 169 -4.67 -31.90 10.17
N VAL A 170 -5.13 -31.62 11.42
CA VAL A 170 -4.28 -31.14 12.51
C VAL A 170 -3.15 -32.13 12.83
N TYR A 171 -3.49 -33.43 12.97
CA TYR A 171 -2.50 -34.47 13.22
C TYR A 171 -1.49 -34.59 12.08
N ARG A 172 -1.98 -34.70 10.84
CA ARG A 172 -1.13 -34.82 9.64
C ARG A 172 -0.26 -33.57 9.43
N ASN A 173 -0.78 -32.39 9.76
CA ASN A 173 -0.03 -31.16 9.64
C ASN A 173 1.10 -31.08 10.67
N ALA A 174 0.87 -31.53 11.91
CA ALA A 174 1.91 -31.61 12.94
C ALA A 174 3.03 -32.58 12.52
N ASP A 175 2.69 -33.77 12.06
CA ASP A 175 3.62 -34.79 11.59
C ASP A 175 4.45 -34.32 10.37
N LYS A 176 3.76 -33.68 9.40
CA LYS A 176 4.43 -33.11 8.24
C LYS A 176 5.35 -31.95 8.61
N THR A 177 4.92 -31.08 9.51
CA THR A 177 5.71 -29.91 9.96
C THR A 177 7.00 -30.39 10.63
N GLU A 178 6.92 -31.33 11.53
CA GLU A 178 8.10 -31.93 12.17
C GLU A 178 9.04 -32.56 11.15
N THR A 179 8.52 -33.41 10.25
CA THR A 179 9.31 -34.06 9.21
C THR A 179 10.03 -33.03 8.30
N ASP A 180 9.31 -31.98 7.92
CA ASP A 180 9.85 -30.94 7.05
C ASP A 180 11.01 -30.18 7.74
N TYR A 181 10.90 -29.85 9.03
CA TYR A 181 11.95 -29.14 9.77
C TYR A 181 13.12 -30.05 10.20
N LEU A 182 12.86 -31.34 10.47
CA LEU A 182 13.94 -32.30 10.73
C LEU A 182 14.94 -32.37 9.56
N SER A 183 14.50 -32.13 8.33
CA SER A 183 15.36 -32.08 7.16
C SER A 183 16.38 -30.91 7.18
N THR A 184 16.19 -29.92 8.05
CA THR A 184 17.08 -28.75 8.17
C THR A 184 17.97 -28.78 9.43
N ARG A 185 17.87 -29.84 10.24
CA ARG A 185 18.57 -29.96 11.53
C ARG A 185 20.11 -29.93 11.38
N ASP A 186 20.62 -30.52 10.31
CA ASP A 186 22.06 -30.59 10.09
C ASP A 186 22.62 -29.37 9.35
N ALA A 187 21.83 -28.29 9.19
CA ALA A 187 22.26 -27.09 8.52
C ALA A 187 23.25 -26.31 9.39
N ALA A 188 24.54 -26.32 9.01
CA ALA A 188 25.56 -25.49 9.67
C ALA A 188 25.31 -24.01 9.34
N LEU A 189 24.66 -23.28 10.25
CA LEU A 189 24.37 -21.85 10.07
C LEU A 189 25.68 -21.05 10.01
N LYS A 190 25.76 -20.12 9.05
CA LYS A 190 26.90 -19.19 8.92
C LYS A 190 26.44 -17.79 9.29
N LEU A 191 27.19 -17.13 10.15
CA LEU A 191 26.94 -15.74 10.50
C LEU A 191 27.18 -14.86 9.27
N GLN A 192 26.16 -14.14 8.82
CA GLN A 192 26.22 -13.28 7.65
C GLN A 192 25.22 -12.11 7.74
N PRO A 193 25.51 -10.97 7.09
CA PRO A 193 24.63 -9.80 7.16
C PRO A 193 23.23 -10.07 6.61
N GLY A 194 23.12 -10.64 5.41
CA GLY A 194 21.85 -10.99 4.76
C GLY A 194 20.94 -9.82 4.37
N ASP A 195 21.38 -8.56 4.56
CA ASP A 195 20.54 -7.39 4.33
C ASP A 195 20.10 -7.24 2.88
N VAL A 196 21.00 -7.49 1.92
CA VAL A 196 20.70 -7.42 0.48
C VAL A 196 19.57 -8.39 0.12
N VAL A 197 19.65 -9.63 0.58
CA VAL A 197 18.66 -10.68 0.27
C VAL A 197 17.32 -10.34 0.94
N THR A 198 17.36 -9.96 2.22
CA THR A 198 16.17 -9.59 2.99
C THR A 198 15.44 -8.38 2.38
N SER A 199 16.20 -7.35 1.94
CA SER A 199 15.62 -6.15 1.34
C SER A 199 14.89 -6.45 0.03
N ILE A 200 15.44 -7.32 -0.82
CA ILE A 200 14.79 -7.73 -2.07
C ILE A 200 13.52 -8.54 -1.78
N MET A 201 13.56 -9.44 -0.79
CA MET A 201 12.40 -10.24 -0.42
C MET A 201 11.27 -9.38 0.18
N LYS A 202 11.59 -8.38 0.98
CA LYS A 202 10.58 -7.47 1.57
C LYS A 202 10.03 -6.45 0.57
N ASN A 203 10.75 -6.14 -0.51
CA ASN A 203 10.33 -5.12 -1.48
C ASN A 203 9.21 -5.61 -2.38
N ARG A 204 8.10 -4.86 -2.40
CA ARG A 204 6.91 -5.15 -3.22
C ARG A 204 6.82 -4.31 -4.50
N THR A 205 7.62 -3.24 -4.62
CA THR A 205 7.54 -2.31 -5.75
C THR A 205 7.95 -2.96 -7.07
N SER A 206 8.91 -3.89 -7.03
CA SER A 206 9.36 -4.65 -8.20
C SER A 206 8.24 -5.40 -8.92
N VAL A 207 7.27 -5.91 -8.18
CA VAL A 207 6.10 -6.62 -8.72
C VAL A 207 5.22 -5.65 -9.52
N ILE A 208 4.99 -4.44 -8.99
CA ILE A 208 4.18 -3.41 -9.64
C ILE A 208 4.83 -3.00 -10.98
N PHE A 209 6.14 -2.72 -10.98
CA PHE A 209 6.85 -2.34 -12.19
C PHE A 209 6.95 -3.48 -13.21
N SER A 210 7.10 -4.73 -12.74
CA SER A 210 7.04 -5.91 -13.60
C SER A 210 5.67 -6.06 -14.27
N LEU A 211 4.57 -5.86 -13.53
CA LEU A 211 3.21 -5.86 -14.09
C LEU A 211 3.00 -4.73 -15.10
N CYS A 212 3.52 -3.53 -14.84
CA CYS A 212 3.46 -2.43 -15.79
C CYS A 212 4.18 -2.78 -17.11
N LEU A 213 5.37 -3.38 -17.04
CA LEU A 213 6.10 -3.83 -18.22
C LEU A 213 5.37 -4.94 -18.97
N MET A 214 4.70 -5.86 -18.24
CA MET A 214 3.82 -6.88 -18.84
C MET A 214 2.65 -6.26 -19.60
N VAL A 215 1.99 -5.24 -19.04
CA VAL A 215 0.90 -4.51 -19.74
C VAL A 215 1.40 -3.88 -21.03
N VAL A 216 2.58 -3.25 -21.02
CA VAL A 216 3.21 -2.69 -22.25
C VAL A 216 3.46 -3.81 -23.26
N SER A 217 4.03 -4.93 -22.85
CA SER A 217 4.29 -6.08 -23.73
C SER A 217 3.01 -6.62 -24.37
N ILE A 218 1.95 -6.82 -23.58
CA ILE A 218 0.67 -7.32 -24.05
C ILE A 218 -0.01 -6.35 -25.03
N THR A 219 0.09 -5.02 -24.77
CA THR A 219 -0.48 -4.02 -25.69
C THR A 219 0.18 -4.06 -27.05
N LEU A 220 1.49 -4.28 -27.11
CA LEU A 220 2.24 -4.46 -28.36
C LEU A 220 1.89 -5.78 -29.07
N ILE A 221 1.67 -6.88 -28.30
CA ILE A 221 1.20 -8.16 -28.85
C ILE A 221 -0.17 -8.01 -29.50
N LEU A 222 -1.05 -7.17 -28.94
CA LEU A 222 -2.41 -6.93 -29.45
C LEU A 222 -2.49 -5.87 -30.55
N GLU A 223 -1.39 -5.23 -30.92
CA GLU A 223 -1.37 -4.19 -31.95
C GLU A 223 -1.94 -4.64 -33.31
N PRO A 224 -1.62 -5.86 -33.84
CA PRO A 224 -2.22 -6.34 -35.11
C PRO A 224 -3.75 -6.43 -35.06
N LYS A 225 -4.31 -6.78 -33.90
CA LYS A 225 -5.77 -6.79 -33.69
C LYS A 225 -6.34 -5.35 -33.76
N ARG A 226 -5.66 -4.37 -33.19
CA ARG A 226 -6.06 -2.96 -33.24
C ARG A 226 -6.00 -2.37 -34.65
N LEU A 227 -5.04 -2.82 -35.44
CA LEU A 227 -4.88 -2.42 -36.85
C LEU A 227 -5.80 -3.20 -37.81
N GLY A 228 -6.61 -4.14 -37.32
CA GLY A 228 -7.51 -4.93 -38.13
C GLY A 228 -6.81 -6.02 -38.99
N LEU A 229 -5.52 -6.28 -38.74
CA LEU A 229 -4.71 -7.25 -39.48
C LEU A 229 -5.00 -8.69 -39.10
N GLU A 230 -5.80 -8.93 -38.07
CA GLU A 230 -6.12 -10.27 -37.55
C GLU A 230 -6.78 -11.18 -38.61
N THR A 231 -7.60 -10.62 -39.49
CA THR A 231 -8.24 -11.37 -40.59
C THR A 231 -7.20 -11.83 -41.63
N LEU A 232 -6.21 -11.01 -41.89
CA LEU A 232 -5.11 -11.29 -42.80
C LEU A 232 -4.17 -12.37 -42.23
N GLU A 233 -3.81 -12.23 -40.95
CA GLU A 233 -3.03 -13.24 -40.22
C GLU A 233 -3.73 -14.62 -40.27
N ARG A 234 -5.03 -14.66 -40.00
CA ARG A 234 -5.82 -15.91 -39.99
C ARG A 234 -6.00 -16.57 -41.36
N SER A 235 -5.81 -15.84 -42.45
CA SER A 235 -5.87 -16.36 -43.81
C SER A 235 -4.60 -17.13 -44.21
N CYS A 236 -3.48 -16.91 -43.51
CA CYS A 236 -2.24 -17.61 -43.74
C CYS A 236 -2.26 -19.04 -43.16
N ILE A 237 -1.56 -20.01 -43.79
CA ILE A 237 -1.47 -21.42 -43.36
C ILE A 237 -1.04 -21.53 -41.89
N ASN A 238 -0.05 -20.76 -41.47
CA ASN A 238 0.48 -20.74 -40.10
C ASN A 238 -0.11 -19.61 -39.21
N GLY A 239 -1.10 -18.88 -39.71
CA GLY A 239 -1.61 -17.67 -39.08
C GLY A 239 -2.51 -17.86 -37.86
N ARG A 240 -2.91 -19.08 -37.54
CA ARG A 240 -3.80 -19.37 -36.42
C ARG A 240 -3.04 -19.87 -35.19
N CYS A 241 -2.79 -21.17 -35.11
CA CYS A 241 -2.18 -21.78 -33.93
C CYS A 241 -0.71 -21.44 -33.78
N ALA A 242 0.08 -21.37 -34.87
CA ALA A 242 1.51 -21.03 -34.79
C ALA A 242 1.73 -19.59 -34.29
N VAL A 243 1.02 -18.57 -34.83
CA VAL A 243 1.12 -17.19 -34.36
C VAL A 243 0.67 -17.07 -32.89
N THR A 244 -0.40 -17.78 -32.50
CA THR A 244 -0.84 -17.82 -31.09
C THR A 244 0.22 -18.43 -30.19
N GLY A 245 0.88 -19.51 -30.62
CA GLY A 245 1.99 -20.13 -29.89
C GLY A 245 3.18 -19.16 -29.71
N TRP A 246 3.57 -18.45 -30.78
CA TRP A 246 4.62 -17.43 -30.68
C TRP A 246 4.25 -16.26 -29.74
N ARG A 247 2.97 -15.86 -29.67
CA ARG A 247 2.47 -14.85 -28.73
C ARG A 247 2.51 -15.33 -27.29
N ILE A 248 2.13 -16.60 -27.03
CA ILE A 248 2.28 -17.23 -25.70
C ILE A 248 3.75 -17.24 -25.29
N GLY A 249 4.65 -17.66 -26.18
CA GLY A 249 6.09 -17.62 -25.91
C GLY A 249 6.63 -16.20 -25.68
N ALA A 250 6.11 -15.20 -26.39
CA ALA A 250 6.48 -13.79 -26.18
C ALA A 250 6.03 -13.27 -24.82
N ILE A 251 4.86 -13.69 -24.33
CA ILE A 251 4.36 -13.33 -22.98
C ILE A 251 5.25 -14.00 -21.92
N ALA A 252 5.58 -15.27 -22.06
CA ALA A 252 6.45 -15.98 -21.13
C ALA A 252 7.86 -15.34 -21.09
N MET A 253 8.42 -14.99 -22.23
CA MET A 253 9.70 -14.29 -22.32
C MET A 253 9.64 -12.87 -21.70
N SER A 254 8.54 -12.14 -21.94
CA SER A 254 8.34 -10.82 -21.33
C SER A 254 8.25 -10.93 -19.82
N ALA A 255 7.59 -11.95 -19.27
CA ALA A 255 7.48 -12.21 -17.85
C ALA A 255 8.86 -12.53 -17.24
N ALA A 256 9.64 -13.38 -17.89
CA ALA A 256 11.00 -13.69 -17.45
C ALA A 256 11.89 -12.44 -17.46
N ILE A 257 11.89 -11.68 -18.56
CA ILE A 257 12.68 -10.43 -18.66
C ILE A 257 12.24 -9.44 -17.58
N ALA A 258 10.93 -9.25 -17.37
CA ALA A 258 10.43 -8.32 -16.37
C ALA A 258 10.88 -8.73 -14.95
N ALA A 259 10.73 -9.99 -14.58
CA ALA A 259 11.16 -10.50 -13.27
C ALA A 259 12.67 -10.33 -13.07
N PHE A 260 13.48 -10.84 -13.99
CA PHE A 260 14.94 -10.77 -13.88
C PHE A 260 15.49 -9.35 -13.97
N LEU A 261 14.88 -8.47 -14.78
CA LEU A 261 15.31 -7.09 -14.91
C LEU A 261 15.01 -6.29 -13.63
N MET A 262 13.79 -6.38 -13.09
CA MET A 262 13.39 -5.60 -11.92
C MET A 262 14.02 -6.12 -10.63
N GLN A 263 13.99 -7.41 -10.40
CA GLN A 263 14.53 -8.04 -9.19
C GLN A 263 16.05 -8.20 -9.24
N GLY A 264 16.60 -8.59 -10.39
CA GLY A 264 18.05 -8.67 -10.64
C GLY A 264 18.72 -7.30 -10.58
N GLY A 265 18.04 -6.27 -11.10
CA GLY A 265 18.49 -4.87 -10.96
C GLY A 265 18.58 -4.44 -9.49
N MET A 266 17.59 -4.80 -8.65
CA MET A 266 17.64 -4.52 -7.21
C MET A 266 18.76 -5.32 -6.52
N LEU A 267 18.98 -6.60 -6.90
CA LEU A 267 20.07 -7.40 -6.37
C LEU A 267 21.42 -6.73 -6.66
N LEU A 268 21.62 -6.32 -7.90
CA LEU A 268 22.84 -5.61 -8.30
C LEU A 268 23.02 -4.29 -7.53
N LEU A 269 21.96 -3.47 -7.47
CA LEU A 269 22.03 -2.19 -6.76
C LEU A 269 22.21 -2.41 -5.24
N GLY A 270 21.54 -3.39 -4.64
CA GLY A 270 21.69 -3.74 -3.23
C GLY A 270 23.12 -4.16 -2.89
N THR A 271 23.76 -4.99 -3.72
CA THR A 271 25.18 -5.36 -3.51
C THR A 271 26.11 -4.17 -3.61
N LEU A 272 25.83 -3.21 -4.48
CA LEU A 272 26.61 -1.98 -4.63
C LEU A 272 26.41 -1.01 -3.46
N LEU A 273 25.18 -0.91 -2.94
CA LEU A 273 24.84 -0.01 -1.83
C LEU A 273 25.38 -0.52 -0.49
N TYR A 274 25.11 -1.80 -0.19
CA TYR A 274 25.49 -2.39 1.09
C TYR A 274 26.96 -2.85 1.12
N ARG A 275 27.61 -3.05 -0.03
CA ARG A 275 29.00 -3.52 -0.14
C ARG A 275 29.30 -4.76 0.72
N GLN A 276 28.28 -5.60 0.91
CA GLN A 276 28.37 -6.82 1.70
C GLN A 276 28.61 -8.04 0.80
N PRO A 277 29.39 -9.03 1.27
CA PRO A 277 29.55 -10.28 0.54
C PRO A 277 28.23 -11.06 0.54
N LEU A 278 27.89 -11.65 -0.61
CA LEU A 278 26.76 -12.57 -0.74
C LEU A 278 27.27 -14.01 -0.55
N PHE A 279 26.96 -14.63 0.58
CA PHE A 279 27.30 -16.02 0.83
C PHE A 279 26.25 -16.95 0.21
N LEU A 280 26.27 -17.08 -1.11
CA LEU A 280 25.26 -17.83 -1.86
C LEU A 280 25.26 -19.34 -1.55
N ASP A 281 26.40 -19.89 -1.12
CA ASP A 281 26.54 -21.29 -0.75
C ASP A 281 26.13 -21.61 0.69
N ALA A 282 25.88 -20.58 1.51
CA ALA A 282 25.44 -20.77 2.88
C ALA A 282 24.00 -21.35 2.90
N PRO A 283 23.66 -22.14 3.94
CA PRO A 283 22.28 -22.59 4.13
C PRO A 283 21.32 -21.38 4.17
N ALA A 284 20.14 -21.51 3.58
CA ALA A 284 19.16 -20.43 3.55
C ALA A 284 18.79 -19.94 4.96
N GLN A 285 18.71 -20.88 5.90
CA GLN A 285 18.42 -20.62 7.33
C GLN A 285 19.46 -19.74 8.02
N SER A 286 20.63 -19.51 7.41
CA SER A 286 21.61 -18.55 7.93
C SER A 286 21.10 -17.08 7.89
N ILE A 287 20.06 -16.80 7.14
CA ILE A 287 19.39 -15.49 7.09
C ILE A 287 18.08 -15.57 7.88
N LEU A 288 17.91 -14.70 8.88
CA LEU A 288 16.72 -14.65 9.75
C LEU A 288 15.39 -14.65 8.97
N PHE A 289 15.32 -13.98 7.82
CA PHE A 289 14.13 -13.97 6.98
C PHE A 289 13.70 -15.39 6.54
N PHE A 290 14.64 -16.33 6.39
CA PHE A 290 14.38 -17.71 5.98
C PHE A 290 14.33 -18.71 7.14
N GLN A 291 14.21 -18.25 8.39
CA GLN A 291 14.05 -19.12 9.56
C GLN A 291 12.98 -20.21 9.34
N ARG A 292 11.88 -19.84 8.70
CA ARG A 292 10.73 -20.72 8.42
C ARG A 292 10.83 -21.44 7.06
N TRP A 293 11.98 -21.42 6.43
CA TRP A 293 12.22 -22.19 5.21
C TRP A 293 12.57 -23.63 5.56
N ALA A 294 11.56 -24.50 5.73
CA ALA A 294 11.71 -25.89 6.13
C ALA A 294 12.10 -26.81 4.95
N ALA A 295 13.26 -26.58 4.34
CA ALA A 295 13.86 -27.44 3.32
C ALA A 295 15.36 -27.18 3.23
N PRO A 296 16.20 -28.20 2.95
CA PRO A 296 17.62 -28.00 2.71
C PRO A 296 17.78 -27.22 1.40
N ALA A 297 18.28 -26.00 1.50
CA ALA A 297 18.56 -25.15 0.35
C ALA A 297 19.68 -24.14 0.70
N THR A 298 20.42 -23.71 -0.29
CA THR A 298 21.36 -22.59 -0.16
C THR A 298 20.66 -21.26 -0.41
N VAL A 299 21.26 -20.17 0.06
CA VAL A 299 20.78 -18.80 -0.20
C VAL A 299 20.62 -18.57 -1.71
N GLY A 300 21.62 -18.98 -2.51
CA GLY A 300 21.57 -18.89 -3.98
C GLY A 300 20.43 -19.70 -4.59
N GLY A 301 20.17 -20.91 -4.04
CA GLY A 301 19.06 -21.76 -4.47
C GLY A 301 17.71 -21.11 -4.21
N VAL A 302 17.51 -20.47 -3.04
CA VAL A 302 16.27 -19.74 -2.72
C VAL A 302 16.10 -18.50 -3.58
N LEU A 303 17.17 -17.75 -3.86
CA LEU A 303 17.13 -16.60 -4.78
C LEU A 303 16.73 -17.05 -6.20
N LEU A 304 17.34 -18.11 -6.71
CA LEU A 304 16.96 -18.65 -8.03
C LEU A 304 15.49 -19.11 -8.07
N TRP A 305 15.06 -19.80 -7.01
CA TRP A 305 13.65 -20.17 -6.86
C TRP A 305 12.74 -18.92 -6.87
N TYR A 306 13.11 -17.86 -6.16
CA TYR A 306 12.36 -16.62 -6.12
C TYR A 306 12.22 -15.96 -7.50
N PHE A 307 13.30 -15.86 -8.28
CA PHE A 307 13.26 -15.30 -9.64
C PHE A 307 12.40 -16.14 -10.58
N LEU A 308 12.58 -17.45 -10.58
CA LEU A 308 11.82 -18.37 -11.45
C LEU A 308 10.33 -18.37 -11.09
N PHE A 309 10.03 -18.36 -9.81
CA PHE A 309 8.65 -18.32 -9.34
C PHE A 309 7.96 -16.99 -9.66
N SER A 310 8.65 -15.86 -9.49
CA SER A 310 8.17 -14.54 -9.91
C SER A 310 7.89 -14.50 -11.41
N ALA A 311 8.77 -15.06 -12.23
CA ALA A 311 8.56 -15.15 -13.67
C ALA A 311 7.35 -16.02 -14.03
N ALA A 312 7.16 -17.15 -13.34
CA ALA A 312 6.01 -18.04 -13.55
C ALA A 312 4.68 -17.37 -13.15
N GLY A 313 4.65 -16.69 -11.99
CA GLY A 313 3.48 -15.92 -11.53
C GLY A 313 3.12 -14.80 -12.51
N LEU A 314 4.11 -14.00 -12.95
CA LEU A 314 3.91 -12.95 -13.95
C LEU A 314 3.45 -13.52 -15.30
N CYS A 315 3.94 -14.71 -15.70
CA CYS A 315 3.51 -15.38 -16.92
C CYS A 315 2.04 -15.80 -16.81
N ALA A 316 1.63 -16.43 -15.71
CA ALA A 316 0.25 -16.84 -15.45
C ALA A 316 -0.71 -15.65 -15.52
N VAL A 317 -0.40 -14.58 -14.78
CA VAL A 317 -1.17 -13.34 -14.73
C VAL A 317 -1.19 -12.63 -16.09
N GLY A 318 -0.06 -12.60 -16.79
CA GLY A 318 0.07 -12.02 -18.13
C GLY A 318 -0.75 -12.77 -19.19
N LEU A 319 -0.78 -14.10 -19.13
CA LEU A 319 -1.61 -14.90 -20.03
C LEU A 319 -3.11 -14.71 -19.78
N LEU A 320 -3.53 -14.62 -18.52
CA LEU A 320 -4.91 -14.26 -18.15
C LEU A 320 -5.30 -12.89 -18.70
N LEU A 321 -4.45 -11.89 -18.51
CA LEU A 321 -4.67 -10.54 -19.03
C LEU A 321 -4.76 -10.54 -20.56
N TRP A 322 -3.80 -11.17 -21.22
CA TRP A 322 -3.82 -11.27 -22.68
C TRP A 322 -5.07 -11.99 -23.20
N LEU A 323 -5.47 -13.09 -22.57
CA LEU A 323 -6.67 -13.84 -22.95
C LEU A 323 -7.94 -12.96 -22.79
N ALA A 324 -8.08 -12.25 -21.67
CA ALA A 324 -9.17 -11.33 -21.43
C ALA A 324 -9.21 -10.21 -22.48
N LEU A 325 -8.09 -9.54 -22.72
CA LEU A 325 -7.97 -8.46 -23.71
C LEU A 325 -8.18 -8.94 -25.15
N SER A 326 -7.80 -10.17 -25.45
CA SER A 326 -8.02 -10.75 -26.78
C SER A 326 -9.48 -10.97 -27.13
N LYS A 327 -10.35 -11.14 -26.11
CA LYS A 327 -11.79 -11.41 -26.27
C LYS A 327 -12.66 -10.17 -26.18
N LEU A 328 -12.18 -9.13 -25.52
CA LEU A 328 -12.93 -7.89 -25.31
C LEU A 328 -12.78 -6.93 -26.51
N PRO A 329 -13.79 -6.10 -26.81
CA PRO A 329 -13.81 -5.26 -28.01
C PRO A 329 -12.90 -4.06 -27.90
N SER A 330 -12.59 -3.58 -26.71
CA SER A 330 -11.72 -2.43 -26.49
C SER A 330 -10.68 -2.71 -25.40
N LEU A 331 -9.46 -2.20 -25.61
CA LEU A 331 -8.37 -2.32 -24.64
C LEU A 331 -8.70 -1.69 -23.28
N PRO A 332 -9.28 -0.48 -23.20
CA PRO A 332 -9.66 0.11 -21.91
C PRO A 332 -10.65 -0.76 -21.14
N LEU A 333 -11.68 -1.27 -21.80
CA LEU A 333 -12.67 -2.14 -21.14
C LEU A 333 -12.01 -3.43 -20.62
N GLY A 334 -11.09 -4.00 -21.39
CA GLY A 334 -10.37 -5.19 -20.99
C GLY A 334 -9.49 -4.97 -19.77
N LEU A 335 -8.73 -3.88 -19.76
CA LEU A 335 -7.89 -3.50 -18.61
C LEU A 335 -8.73 -3.23 -17.37
N THR A 336 -9.91 -2.63 -17.53
CA THR A 336 -10.80 -2.34 -16.40
C THR A 336 -11.38 -3.62 -15.82
N VAL A 337 -11.90 -4.52 -16.66
CA VAL A 337 -12.43 -5.82 -16.19
C VAL A 337 -11.35 -6.61 -15.47
N TYR A 338 -10.13 -6.62 -16.04
CA TYR A 338 -9.01 -7.30 -15.41
C TYR A 338 -8.59 -6.64 -14.09
N GLY A 339 -8.51 -5.30 -14.06
CA GLY A 339 -8.26 -4.55 -12.84
C GLY A 339 -9.31 -4.80 -11.76
N ALA A 340 -10.60 -4.88 -12.15
CA ALA A 340 -11.68 -5.23 -11.22
C ALA A 340 -11.51 -6.64 -10.63
N VAL A 341 -11.11 -7.62 -11.44
CA VAL A 341 -10.84 -8.98 -10.96
C VAL A 341 -9.66 -8.97 -9.98
N LEU A 342 -8.56 -8.29 -10.33
CA LEU A 342 -7.41 -8.18 -9.43
C LEU A 342 -7.77 -7.52 -8.10
N LEU A 343 -8.63 -6.51 -8.11
CA LEU A 343 -9.06 -5.84 -6.89
C LEU A 343 -9.97 -6.69 -6.01
N LEU A 344 -10.89 -7.45 -6.61
CA LEU A 344 -11.70 -8.42 -5.89
C LEU A 344 -10.82 -9.48 -5.23
N GLU A 345 -9.81 -9.97 -5.95
CA GLU A 345 -8.82 -10.91 -5.44
C GLU A 345 -7.99 -10.31 -4.28
N PHE A 346 -7.58 -9.05 -4.41
CA PHE A 346 -6.85 -8.35 -3.36
C PHE A 346 -7.70 -8.13 -2.11
N TYR A 347 -8.95 -7.70 -2.29
CA TYR A 347 -9.90 -7.55 -1.20
C TYR A 347 -10.13 -8.88 -0.50
N TRP A 348 -10.34 -9.94 -1.28
CA TRP A 348 -10.52 -11.29 -0.75
C TRP A 348 -9.30 -11.76 0.05
N LEU A 349 -8.08 -11.50 -0.44
CA LEU A 349 -6.85 -11.85 0.28
C LEU A 349 -6.75 -11.21 1.66
N LYS A 350 -7.26 -9.96 1.81
CA LYS A 350 -7.24 -9.24 3.09
C LYS A 350 -8.36 -9.66 4.07
N GLN A 351 -9.45 -10.22 3.56
CA GLN A 351 -10.64 -10.51 4.35
C GLN A 351 -10.55 -11.82 5.15
N TYR A 352 -9.72 -12.77 4.72
CA TYR A 352 -9.63 -14.07 5.39
C TYR A 352 -8.41 -14.15 6.30
N ASP A 353 -8.67 -14.39 7.57
CA ASP A 353 -7.64 -14.74 8.56
C ASP A 353 -7.34 -16.25 8.53
N VAL A 354 -6.20 -16.65 9.09
CA VAL A 354 -5.73 -18.04 9.15
C VAL A 354 -6.75 -18.97 9.83
N ASN A 355 -7.58 -18.42 10.72
CA ASN A 355 -8.60 -19.15 11.47
C ASN A 355 -9.93 -19.35 10.71
N ASP A 356 -10.10 -18.73 9.55
CA ASP A 356 -11.34 -18.84 8.80
C ASP A 356 -11.46 -20.16 8.06
N ALA A 357 -12.64 -20.77 8.04
CA ALA A 357 -12.93 -22.03 7.32
C ALA A 357 -12.66 -21.94 5.79
N LEU A 358 -12.74 -20.74 5.23
CA LEU A 358 -12.48 -20.47 3.81
C LEU A 358 -11.04 -20.07 3.52
N TYR A 359 -10.17 -19.99 4.54
CA TYR A 359 -8.76 -19.65 4.38
C TYR A 359 -8.01 -20.50 3.34
N PRO A 360 -8.27 -21.84 3.22
CA PRO A 360 -7.61 -22.67 2.20
C PRO A 360 -7.82 -22.16 0.77
N LEU A 361 -8.95 -21.51 0.48
CA LEU A 361 -9.20 -20.90 -0.83
C LEU A 361 -8.28 -19.73 -1.14
N SER A 362 -7.72 -19.09 -0.13
CA SER A 362 -6.76 -18.00 -0.30
C SER A 362 -5.47 -18.46 -1.00
N GLY A 363 -5.13 -19.75 -0.94
CA GLY A 363 -4.01 -20.35 -1.67
C GLY A 363 -4.16 -20.32 -3.20
N PHE A 364 -5.37 -20.12 -3.72
CA PHE A 364 -5.63 -19.96 -5.15
C PHE A 364 -5.64 -18.49 -5.60
N ASN A 365 -5.38 -17.54 -4.70
CA ASN A 365 -5.43 -16.12 -4.99
C ASN A 365 -4.28 -15.70 -5.92
N ILE A 366 -4.60 -14.91 -6.95
CA ILE A 366 -3.66 -14.47 -7.98
C ILE A 366 -2.52 -13.60 -7.37
N PHE A 367 -2.79 -12.81 -6.33
CA PHE A 367 -1.75 -11.99 -5.70
C PHE A 367 -0.70 -12.81 -4.98
N ARG A 368 -1.04 -13.98 -4.44
CA ARG A 368 -0.04 -14.88 -3.85
C ARG A 368 0.95 -15.41 -4.90
N LEU A 369 0.50 -15.56 -6.16
CA LEU A 369 1.39 -15.94 -7.26
C LEU A 369 2.38 -14.81 -7.62
N LEU A 370 2.01 -13.56 -7.34
CA LEU A 370 2.85 -12.39 -7.62
C LEU A 370 3.81 -12.05 -6.47
N LEU A 371 3.58 -12.59 -5.26
CA LEU A 371 4.33 -12.30 -4.04
C LEU A 371 5.03 -13.55 -3.48
N PRO A 372 5.94 -14.20 -4.25
CA PRO A 372 6.60 -15.44 -3.81
C PRO A 372 7.49 -15.25 -2.57
N ALA A 373 7.94 -14.04 -2.28
CA ALA A 373 8.72 -13.74 -1.10
C ALA A 373 7.96 -14.02 0.21
N GLU A 374 6.64 -13.81 0.24
CA GLU A 374 5.83 -14.14 1.41
C GLU A 374 5.83 -15.66 1.69
N ALA A 375 5.74 -16.47 0.63
CA ALA A 375 5.83 -17.93 0.75
C ALA A 375 7.27 -18.40 1.08
N ALA A 376 8.29 -17.59 0.85
CA ALA A 376 9.67 -17.89 1.24
C ALA A 376 9.93 -17.60 2.72
N GLY A 377 9.35 -16.50 3.26
CA GLY A 377 9.56 -16.06 4.64
C GLY A 377 8.66 -16.73 5.67
N ARG A 378 7.68 -17.55 5.25
CA ARG A 378 6.77 -18.24 6.18
C ARG A 378 6.64 -19.73 5.89
N TYR A 379 6.24 -20.47 6.90
CA TYR A 379 5.85 -21.87 6.76
C TYR A 379 4.34 -22.00 6.95
N LEU A 380 3.64 -22.43 5.90
CA LEU A 380 2.19 -22.62 5.92
C LEU A 380 1.80 -23.85 5.10
N ASN A 381 0.93 -24.67 5.67
CA ASN A 381 0.31 -25.79 4.98
C ASN A 381 -1.20 -25.51 4.85
N TYR A 382 -1.71 -25.66 3.62
CA TYR A 382 -3.15 -25.56 3.34
C TYR A 382 -3.84 -26.89 3.53
N ASP A 383 -5.03 -26.88 4.13
CA ASP A 383 -5.90 -28.04 4.18
C ASP A 383 -6.55 -28.26 2.79
N LEU A 384 -6.10 -29.25 2.09
CA LEU A 384 -6.75 -29.74 0.87
C LEU A 384 -7.37 -31.11 1.14
N LEU A 385 -8.66 -31.13 1.50
CA LEU A 385 -9.42 -32.36 1.77
C LEU A 385 -8.79 -33.22 2.88
N GLY A 386 -8.31 -32.58 3.95
CA GLY A 386 -7.68 -33.27 5.09
C GLY A 386 -6.20 -33.59 4.92
N PHE A 387 -5.58 -33.15 3.79
CA PHE A 387 -4.14 -33.32 3.55
C PHE A 387 -3.41 -31.97 3.62
N PRO A 388 -2.31 -31.88 4.41
CA PRO A 388 -1.50 -30.67 4.49
C PRO A 388 -0.64 -30.52 3.23
N VAL A 389 -0.94 -29.52 2.42
CA VAL A 389 -0.18 -29.17 1.22
C VAL A 389 0.61 -27.88 1.48
N ARG A 390 1.92 -27.95 1.32
CA ARG A 390 2.81 -26.82 1.52
C ARG A 390 2.47 -25.68 0.55
N GLU A 391 2.39 -24.44 1.06
CA GLU A 391 2.05 -23.26 0.26
C GLU A 391 2.87 -23.15 -1.02
N ARG A 392 4.19 -23.32 -0.95
CA ARG A 392 5.09 -23.24 -2.11
C ARG A 392 4.75 -24.24 -3.20
N ALA A 393 4.39 -25.47 -2.83
CA ALA A 393 3.99 -26.51 -3.77
C ALA A 393 2.62 -26.20 -4.39
N LEU A 394 1.68 -25.73 -3.58
CA LEU A 394 0.35 -25.33 -4.05
C LEU A 394 0.44 -24.17 -5.06
N LEU A 395 1.18 -23.12 -4.74
CA LEU A 395 1.33 -21.96 -5.61
C LEU A 395 2.03 -22.31 -6.94
N LEU A 396 3.02 -23.23 -6.90
CA LEU A 396 3.67 -23.74 -8.12
C LEU A 396 2.66 -24.50 -8.98
N ALA A 397 1.87 -25.38 -8.38
CA ALA A 397 0.85 -26.14 -9.07
C ALA A 397 -0.22 -25.22 -9.68
N VAL A 398 -0.71 -24.24 -8.93
CA VAL A 398 -1.68 -23.25 -9.41
C VAL A 398 -1.11 -22.43 -10.57
N SER A 399 0.14 -21.95 -10.48
CA SER A 399 0.80 -21.24 -11.58
C SER A 399 0.89 -22.10 -12.84
N ALA A 400 1.33 -23.34 -12.70
CA ALA A 400 1.45 -24.28 -13.83
C ALA A 400 0.08 -24.57 -14.47
N VAL A 401 -0.93 -24.85 -13.66
CA VAL A 401 -2.30 -25.11 -14.13
C VAL A 401 -2.87 -23.89 -14.87
N LEU A 402 -2.69 -22.67 -14.31
CA LEU A 402 -3.14 -21.43 -14.95
C LEU A 402 -2.44 -21.19 -16.29
N ILE A 403 -1.12 -21.33 -16.33
CA ILE A 403 -0.34 -21.18 -17.57
C ILE A 403 -0.84 -22.16 -18.64
N PHE A 404 -0.97 -23.43 -18.26
CA PHE A 404 -1.42 -24.47 -19.19
C PHE A 404 -2.86 -24.25 -19.66
N ALA A 405 -3.78 -23.96 -18.73
CA ALA A 405 -5.19 -23.70 -19.04
C ALA A 405 -5.37 -22.47 -19.95
N CYS A 406 -4.68 -21.37 -19.66
CA CYS A 406 -4.73 -20.16 -20.48
C CYS A 406 -4.12 -20.40 -21.87
N ALA A 407 -3.00 -21.10 -21.97
CA ALA A 407 -2.37 -21.45 -23.24
C ALA A 407 -3.26 -22.38 -24.07
N ALA A 408 -3.84 -23.42 -23.46
CA ALA A 408 -4.78 -24.33 -24.12
C ALA A 408 -6.04 -23.58 -24.58
N ALA A 409 -6.66 -22.76 -23.74
CA ALA A 409 -7.81 -21.96 -24.09
C ALA A 409 -7.55 -21.00 -25.26
N ALA A 410 -6.36 -20.41 -25.30
CA ALA A 410 -5.93 -19.54 -26.40
C ALA A 410 -5.76 -20.33 -27.72
N LEU A 411 -5.09 -21.48 -27.67
CA LEU A 411 -4.87 -22.33 -28.84
C LEU A 411 -6.19 -22.93 -29.38
N ILE A 412 -7.05 -23.44 -28.49
CA ILE A 412 -8.38 -23.95 -28.84
C ILE A 412 -9.21 -22.84 -29.49
N SER A 413 -9.20 -21.64 -28.87
CA SER A 413 -9.88 -20.48 -29.43
C SER A 413 -9.34 -20.06 -30.79
N ALA A 414 -8.03 -20.15 -31.04
CA ALA A 414 -7.41 -19.88 -32.34
C ALA A 414 -7.79 -20.92 -33.38
N HIS A 415 -7.89 -22.19 -32.99
CA HIS A 415 -8.26 -23.27 -33.89
C HIS A 415 -9.73 -23.18 -34.33
N PHE A 416 -10.65 -22.95 -33.37
CA PHE A 416 -12.10 -22.97 -33.65
C PHE A 416 -12.68 -21.63 -34.08
N SER A 417 -11.91 -20.53 -34.06
CA SER A 417 -12.42 -19.21 -34.45
C SER A 417 -12.71 -19.19 -35.97
N ARG A 418 -13.95 -19.49 -36.33
CA ARG A 418 -14.49 -19.13 -37.65
C ARG A 418 -14.57 -17.61 -37.70
N GLY A 419 -14.10 -17.00 -38.80
CA GLY A 419 -14.08 -15.56 -38.98
C GLY A 419 -15.43 -14.90 -38.67
N THR A 420 -15.62 -14.54 -37.43
CA THR A 420 -16.81 -13.80 -37.04
C THR A 420 -16.60 -12.35 -37.44
N ARG A 421 -17.45 -11.90 -38.38
CA ARG A 421 -17.62 -10.48 -38.70
C ARG A 421 -17.63 -9.68 -37.41
N GLN A 422 -16.73 -8.71 -37.30
CA GLN A 422 -16.73 -7.69 -36.24
C GLN A 422 -18.00 -6.86 -36.30
N ASN A 423 -19.13 -7.44 -35.90
CA ASN A 423 -20.30 -6.67 -35.56
C ASN A 423 -20.29 -6.54 -34.04
N GLY A 424 -20.26 -5.33 -33.53
CA GLY A 424 -20.24 -4.91 -32.14
C GLY A 424 -21.17 -5.70 -31.21
N ALA A 425 -20.70 -6.84 -30.70
CA ALA A 425 -21.53 -7.80 -30.01
C ALA A 425 -21.01 -8.14 -28.62
N VAL A 426 -20.63 -7.13 -27.83
CA VAL A 426 -20.40 -7.35 -26.38
C VAL A 426 -21.71 -7.44 -25.60
N PHE A 427 -22.81 -6.96 -26.16
CA PHE A 427 -24.12 -7.07 -25.51
C PHE A 427 -25.01 -8.24 -26.02
N LYS A 428 -24.44 -9.27 -26.69
CA LYS A 428 -25.20 -10.48 -27.04
C LYS A 428 -25.22 -11.55 -25.97
N VAL A 429 -24.61 -11.34 -24.81
CA VAL A 429 -24.62 -12.32 -23.70
C VAL A 429 -25.91 -12.29 -22.87
N LEU A 430 -26.67 -11.23 -22.96
CA LEU A 430 -28.04 -11.25 -22.41
C LEU A 430 -28.98 -11.85 -23.45
N PRO A 431 -29.69 -12.96 -23.12
CA PRO A 431 -30.62 -13.60 -24.06
C PRO A 431 -31.66 -12.57 -24.48
N ARG A 432 -31.66 -12.22 -25.79
CA ARG A 432 -32.69 -11.44 -26.40
C ARG A 432 -33.99 -12.24 -26.36
N ARG A 433 -34.74 -12.15 -25.27
CA ARG A 433 -36.16 -12.49 -25.29
C ARG A 433 -36.82 -11.56 -26.30
N GLY A 434 -37.38 -12.14 -27.35
CA GLY A 434 -37.95 -11.50 -28.52
C GLY A 434 -38.77 -10.23 -28.25
N ARG A 435 -38.11 -9.08 -28.24
CA ARG A 435 -38.75 -7.78 -28.31
C ARG A 435 -38.52 -7.21 -29.71
N SER A 436 -39.61 -6.93 -30.39
CA SER A 436 -39.67 -6.45 -31.76
C SER A 436 -38.75 -5.24 -31.99
N LYS A 437 -38.11 -5.15 -33.15
CA LYS A 437 -37.27 -4.03 -33.59
C LYS A 437 -37.94 -2.64 -33.40
N ARG A 438 -39.28 -2.56 -33.34
CA ARG A 438 -40.03 -1.32 -33.09
C ARG A 438 -39.92 -0.78 -31.65
N ALA A 439 -39.72 -1.64 -30.64
CA ALA A 439 -39.54 -1.21 -29.24
C ALA A 439 -38.19 -0.59 -28.95
N TYR A 440 -37.16 -0.85 -29.79
CA TYR A 440 -35.82 -0.30 -29.61
C TYR A 440 -35.70 1.17 -30.08
N LEU A 441 -36.50 1.55 -31.08
CA LEU A 441 -36.52 2.92 -31.63
C LEU A 441 -37.32 3.92 -30.77
N SER A 442 -38.19 3.46 -29.87
CA SER A 442 -39.02 4.33 -29.03
C SER A 442 -38.41 4.70 -27.66
N ARG A 443 -37.26 4.13 -27.29
CA ARG A 443 -36.56 4.43 -26.03
C ARG A 443 -35.29 5.26 -26.26
N HIS A 444 -35.32 6.28 -27.10
CA HIS A 444 -34.25 7.25 -27.13
C HIS A 444 -34.34 8.16 -25.89
N PRO A 445 -33.23 8.36 -25.15
CA PRO A 445 -33.24 9.31 -24.06
C PRO A 445 -33.68 10.68 -24.57
N LYS A 446 -34.69 11.25 -23.96
CA LYS A 446 -35.28 12.55 -24.37
C LYS A 446 -34.30 13.74 -24.18
N SER A 447 -33.16 13.55 -23.49
CA SER A 447 -32.17 14.59 -23.25
C SER A 447 -30.77 14.18 -23.70
N VAL A 448 -30.00 15.11 -24.25
CA VAL A 448 -28.60 14.93 -24.64
C VAL A 448 -27.75 14.50 -23.46
N LEU A 449 -28.04 15.00 -22.27
CA LEU A 449 -27.31 14.64 -21.05
C LEU A 449 -27.37 13.14 -20.75
N VAL A 450 -28.56 12.54 -20.80
CA VAL A 450 -28.77 11.12 -20.51
C VAL A 450 -28.02 10.25 -21.53
N TYR A 451 -27.94 10.69 -22.79
CA TYR A 451 -27.18 9.99 -23.82
C TYR A 451 -25.67 10.08 -23.55
N GLU A 452 -25.17 11.24 -23.17
CA GLU A 452 -23.74 11.42 -22.79
C GLU A 452 -23.37 10.60 -21.55
N TRP A 453 -24.26 10.52 -20.54
CA TRP A 453 -24.10 9.64 -19.39
C TRP A 453 -24.01 8.16 -19.79
N GLN A 454 -24.97 7.68 -20.58
CA GLN A 454 -24.94 6.28 -21.06
C GLN A 454 -23.69 5.98 -21.87
N LYS A 455 -23.26 6.92 -22.70
CA LYS A 455 -22.03 6.79 -23.48
C LYS A 455 -20.79 6.64 -22.59
N LEU A 456 -20.60 7.56 -21.64
CA LEU A 456 -19.45 7.55 -20.77
C LEU A 456 -19.44 6.33 -19.83
N LEU A 457 -20.58 6.08 -19.18
CA LEU A 457 -20.64 5.04 -18.15
C LEU A 457 -20.68 3.64 -18.74
N LEU A 458 -21.48 3.40 -19.80
CA LEU A 458 -21.70 2.05 -20.33
C LEU A 458 -20.79 1.71 -21.50
N TYR A 459 -20.63 2.63 -22.47
CA TYR A 459 -19.86 2.33 -23.67
C TYR A 459 -18.35 2.58 -23.53
N CYS A 460 -17.96 3.58 -22.74
CA CYS A 460 -16.55 3.86 -22.44
C CYS A 460 -16.02 3.10 -21.20
N GLY A 461 -16.88 2.35 -20.49
CA GLY A 461 -16.48 1.58 -19.31
C GLY A 461 -16.41 2.38 -18.01
N GLY A 462 -16.98 3.59 -17.97
CA GLY A 462 -16.92 4.48 -16.80
C GLY A 462 -17.48 3.87 -15.53
N VAL A 463 -18.56 3.06 -15.59
CA VAL A 463 -19.11 2.35 -14.42
C VAL A 463 -18.07 1.40 -13.82
N LEU A 464 -17.35 0.67 -14.69
CA LEU A 464 -16.33 -0.26 -14.22
C LEU A 464 -15.13 0.48 -13.60
N PHE A 465 -14.67 1.58 -14.22
CA PHE A 465 -13.58 2.39 -13.66
C PHE A 465 -13.95 2.99 -12.30
N LEU A 466 -15.14 3.59 -12.19
CA LEU A 466 -15.62 4.16 -10.94
C LEU A 466 -15.89 3.07 -9.90
N GLY A 467 -16.44 1.93 -10.29
CA GLY A 467 -16.66 0.79 -9.40
C GLY A 467 -15.36 0.23 -8.84
N VAL A 468 -14.36 0.03 -9.71
CA VAL A 468 -13.02 -0.44 -9.30
C VAL A 468 -12.36 0.55 -8.34
N CYS A 469 -12.36 1.84 -8.67
CA CYS A 469 -11.77 2.86 -7.80
C CYS A 469 -12.59 3.02 -6.50
N GLY A 470 -13.91 2.85 -6.54
CA GLY A 470 -14.74 2.83 -5.34
C GLY A 470 -14.40 1.67 -4.40
N VAL A 471 -14.21 0.47 -4.94
CA VAL A 471 -13.75 -0.69 -4.14
C VAL A 471 -12.36 -0.45 -3.59
N LEU A 472 -11.44 0.14 -4.35
CA LEU A 472 -10.11 0.52 -3.87
C LEU A 472 -10.17 1.52 -2.72
N LEU A 473 -11.01 2.54 -2.82
CA LEU A 473 -11.21 3.50 -1.74
C LEU A 473 -11.75 2.80 -0.49
N MET A 474 -12.77 1.95 -0.64
CA MET A 474 -13.39 1.23 0.47
C MET A 474 -12.48 0.14 1.07
N SER A 475 -11.45 -0.31 0.35
CA SER A 475 -10.47 -1.27 0.88
C SER A 475 -9.35 -0.62 1.70
N GLN A 476 -9.23 0.71 1.69
CA GLN A 476 -8.28 1.39 2.54
C GLN A 476 -8.80 1.41 3.97
N THR A 477 -7.95 1.05 4.92
CA THR A 477 -8.26 1.13 6.34
C THR A 477 -7.39 2.20 6.98
N PRO A 478 -7.93 3.04 7.87
CA PRO A 478 -7.10 3.92 8.68
C PRO A 478 -6.07 3.10 9.47
N PRO A 479 -4.95 3.69 9.87
CA PRO A 479 -3.95 3.00 10.67
C PRO A 479 -4.61 2.38 11.93
N PRO A 480 -4.16 1.19 12.38
CA PRO A 480 -4.70 0.58 13.60
C PRO A 480 -4.48 1.51 14.80
N ALA A 481 -5.36 1.41 15.80
CA ALA A 481 -5.08 2.05 17.08
C ALA A 481 -3.77 1.48 17.63
N ALA A 482 -3.00 2.30 18.32
CA ALA A 482 -1.86 1.77 19.03
C ALA A 482 -2.35 0.71 20.04
N SER A 483 -1.80 -0.49 19.94
CA SER A 483 -2.21 -1.64 20.75
C SER A 483 -1.62 -1.60 22.17
N ASN A 484 -1.07 -0.46 22.60
CA ASN A 484 -0.54 -0.31 23.93
C ASN A 484 -1.69 -0.23 24.96
N MET A 485 -1.60 -1.05 25.99
CA MET A 485 -2.59 -1.11 27.08
C MET A 485 -2.86 0.28 27.69
N GLN A 486 -1.83 1.11 27.82
CA GLN A 486 -1.93 2.48 28.33
C GLN A 486 -2.90 3.34 27.52
N GLN A 487 -2.78 3.32 26.18
CA GLN A 487 -3.65 4.10 25.30
C GLN A 487 -5.10 3.56 25.26
N VAL A 488 -5.27 2.25 25.40
CA VAL A 488 -6.61 1.64 25.50
C VAL A 488 -7.30 2.12 26.78
N GLN A 489 -6.58 2.14 27.91
CA GLN A 489 -7.12 2.63 29.18
C GLN A 489 -7.40 4.13 29.12
N LEU A 490 -6.53 4.92 28.51
CA LEU A 490 -6.74 6.36 28.34
C LEU A 490 -8.00 6.65 27.51
N ALA A 491 -8.20 5.97 26.38
CA ALA A 491 -9.41 6.13 25.56
C ALA A 491 -10.68 5.75 26.33
N GLN A 492 -10.62 4.72 27.18
CA GLN A 492 -11.74 4.31 28.03
C GLN A 492 -12.09 5.41 29.06
N TYR A 493 -11.09 5.99 29.73
CA TYR A 493 -11.32 7.07 30.68
C TYR A 493 -11.78 8.37 29.99
N ILE A 494 -11.19 8.73 28.85
CA ILE A 494 -11.67 9.87 28.06
C ILE A 494 -13.14 9.69 27.68
N SER A 495 -13.54 8.50 27.22
CA SER A 495 -14.94 8.24 26.87
C SER A 495 -15.90 8.35 28.06
N THR A 496 -15.41 8.07 29.29
CA THR A 496 -16.19 8.17 30.53
C THR A 496 -16.41 9.62 30.96
N TYR A 497 -15.40 10.47 30.78
CA TYR A 497 -15.42 11.87 31.21
C TYR A 497 -15.57 12.87 30.05
N ALA A 498 -15.85 12.39 28.84
CA ALA A 498 -16.03 13.23 27.64
C ALA A 498 -17.16 14.24 27.83
N GLY A 499 -16.92 15.49 27.42
CA GLY A 499 -17.91 16.55 27.48
C GLY A 499 -17.30 17.92 27.77
N PRO A 500 -18.15 18.92 28.11
CA PRO A 500 -17.71 20.26 28.45
C PRO A 500 -16.77 20.26 29.65
N VAL A 501 -15.78 21.13 29.63
CA VAL A 501 -14.79 21.24 30.70
C VAL A 501 -15.44 21.88 31.94
N ASP A 502 -15.38 21.19 33.10
CA ASP A 502 -15.89 21.63 34.39
C ASP A 502 -14.90 21.26 35.51
N GLU A 503 -14.61 22.17 36.40
CA GLU A 503 -13.69 21.98 37.53
C GLU A 503 -14.13 20.83 38.45
N ALA A 504 -15.45 20.60 38.56
CA ALA A 504 -16.01 19.48 39.34
C ALA A 504 -15.58 18.11 38.79
N VAL A 505 -15.44 17.95 37.47
CA VAL A 505 -15.01 16.71 36.83
C VAL A 505 -13.53 16.44 37.13
N LEU A 506 -12.68 17.46 37.16
CA LEU A 506 -11.26 17.32 37.52
C LEU A 506 -11.10 16.75 38.96
N VAL A 507 -11.94 17.21 39.89
CA VAL A 507 -11.92 16.67 41.27
C VAL A 507 -12.28 15.18 41.29
N GLN A 508 -13.25 14.76 40.48
CA GLN A 508 -13.60 13.35 40.34
C GLN A 508 -12.44 12.52 39.71
N ILE A 509 -11.83 13.02 38.65
CA ILE A 509 -10.69 12.34 38.01
C ILE A 509 -9.54 12.18 39.01
N ARG A 510 -9.22 13.21 39.78
CA ARG A 510 -8.17 13.19 40.80
C ARG A 510 -8.48 12.18 41.92
N SER A 511 -9.75 12.03 42.33
CA SER A 511 -10.13 11.01 43.35
C SER A 511 -9.94 9.61 42.80
N VAL A 512 -10.42 9.32 41.58
CA VAL A 512 -10.23 8.02 40.93
C VAL A 512 -8.74 7.71 40.70
N ARG A 513 -7.95 8.70 40.34
CA ARG A 513 -6.49 8.57 40.20
C ARG A 513 -5.83 8.15 41.51
N GLN A 514 -6.27 8.74 42.64
CA GLN A 514 -5.72 8.40 43.97
C GLN A 514 -6.08 6.97 44.37
N ASP A 515 -7.31 6.56 44.11
CA ASP A 515 -7.78 5.19 44.38
C ASP A 515 -7.00 4.15 43.54
N GLU A 516 -6.79 4.42 42.25
CA GLU A 516 -6.05 3.51 41.38
C GLU A 516 -4.55 3.45 41.73
N LYS A 517 -3.94 4.55 42.17
CA LYS A 517 -2.55 4.54 42.66
C LYS A 517 -2.41 3.71 43.93
N GLN A 518 -3.42 3.71 44.81
CA GLN A 518 -3.43 2.85 45.97
C GLN A 518 -3.55 1.37 45.58
N ILE A 519 -4.45 1.04 44.65
CA ILE A 519 -4.61 -0.33 44.11
C ILE A 519 -3.33 -0.82 43.46
N TYR A 520 -2.65 0.04 42.69
CA TYR A 520 -1.38 -0.29 42.07
C TYR A 520 -0.29 -0.57 43.11
N ALA A 521 -0.18 0.27 44.15
CA ALA A 521 0.75 0.07 45.25
C ALA A 521 0.49 -1.27 45.99
N GLU A 522 -0.78 -1.57 46.27
CA GLU A 522 -1.18 -2.84 46.88
C GLU A 522 -0.85 -4.04 45.95
N SER A 523 -0.95 -3.88 44.63
CA SER A 523 -0.63 -4.94 43.66
C SER A 523 0.86 -5.27 43.57
N LEU A 524 1.73 -4.35 44.00
CA LEU A 524 3.17 -4.58 44.09
C LEU A 524 3.60 -5.34 45.32
N GLU A 525 2.75 -5.31 46.40
CA GLU A 525 3.02 -5.97 47.66
C GLU A 525 2.39 -7.37 47.74
N ASP A 526 1.37 -7.67 46.92
CA ASP A 526 0.58 -8.90 46.93
C ASP A 526 0.92 -9.80 45.75
N ASP A 527 1.62 -10.91 45.98
CA ASP A 527 2.01 -11.90 44.96
C ASP A 527 0.81 -12.43 44.14
N SER A 528 -0.40 -12.46 44.73
CA SER A 528 -1.60 -12.91 44.03
C SER A 528 -2.07 -11.92 42.94
N LYS A 529 -1.72 -10.67 43.08
CA LYS A 529 -2.03 -9.59 42.14
C LYS A 529 -0.86 -9.26 41.16
N ALA A 530 0.30 -9.84 41.41
CA ALA A 530 1.53 -9.57 40.62
C ALA A 530 1.35 -9.84 39.12
N ALA A 531 0.46 -10.78 38.74
CA ALA A 531 0.14 -11.03 37.33
C ALA A 531 -0.59 -9.85 36.61
N PHE A 532 -1.14 -8.91 37.36
CA PHE A 532 -1.91 -7.78 36.82
C PHE A 532 -1.24 -6.41 37.00
N TRP A 533 0.01 -6.39 37.47
CA TRP A 533 0.72 -5.12 37.73
C TRP A 533 0.83 -4.22 36.48
N GLU A 534 1.05 -4.78 35.29
CA GLU A 534 1.09 -4.02 34.03
C GLU A 534 -0.26 -3.35 33.72
N TYR A 535 -1.35 -4.03 34.00
CA TYR A 535 -2.70 -3.50 33.82
C TYR A 535 -2.97 -2.31 34.76
N TYR A 536 -2.62 -2.43 36.03
CA TYR A 536 -2.78 -1.34 37.01
C TYR A 536 -1.84 -0.17 36.73
N ALA A 537 -0.59 -0.46 36.33
CA ALA A 537 0.35 0.57 35.90
C ALA A 537 -0.18 1.35 34.69
N ALA A 538 -0.78 0.67 33.71
CA ALA A 538 -1.38 1.30 32.55
C ALA A 538 -2.56 2.21 32.90
N ARG A 539 -3.38 1.82 33.88
CA ARG A 539 -4.50 2.64 34.38
C ARG A 539 -4.01 3.88 35.11
N CYS A 540 -3.00 3.74 35.97
CA CYS A 540 -2.39 4.89 36.64
C CYS A 540 -1.81 5.88 35.66
N TRP A 541 -1.05 5.41 34.66
CA TRP A 541 -0.51 6.24 33.61
C TRP A 541 -1.63 6.97 32.84
N ALA A 542 -2.69 6.26 32.48
CA ALA A 542 -3.82 6.83 31.75
C ALA A 542 -4.53 7.94 32.52
N LEU A 543 -4.66 7.79 33.84
CA LEU A 543 -5.28 8.80 34.71
C LEU A 543 -4.35 9.99 34.97
N ASP A 544 -3.03 9.76 35.05
CA ASP A 544 -2.05 10.86 35.13
C ASP A 544 -2.09 11.70 33.87
N GLU A 545 -2.10 11.08 32.70
CA GLU A 545 -2.22 11.75 31.40
C GLU A 545 -3.56 12.48 31.25
N LEU A 546 -4.67 11.85 31.67
CA LEU A 546 -5.99 12.48 31.63
C LEU A 546 -6.07 13.70 32.54
N CYS A 547 -5.50 13.64 33.76
CA CYS A 547 -5.45 14.77 34.65
C CYS A 547 -4.67 15.95 34.02
N ALA A 548 -3.50 15.66 33.43
CA ALA A 548 -2.68 16.68 32.77
C ALA A 548 -3.42 17.36 31.61
N ARG A 549 -4.09 16.59 30.78
CA ARG A 549 -4.91 17.10 29.66
C ARG A 549 -6.09 17.94 30.16
N TYR A 550 -6.74 17.50 31.21
CA TYR A 550 -7.88 18.23 31.76
C TYR A 550 -7.47 19.54 32.44
N GLU A 551 -6.32 19.57 33.11
CA GLU A 551 -5.72 20.77 33.70
C GLU A 551 -5.36 21.79 32.59
N GLU A 552 -4.75 21.34 31.49
CA GLU A 552 -4.43 22.17 30.34
C GLU A 552 -5.70 22.79 29.70
N LEU A 553 -6.79 22.00 29.55
CA LEU A 553 -8.06 22.53 29.07
C LEU A 553 -8.66 23.62 29.99
N LEU A 554 -8.56 23.43 31.30
CA LEU A 554 -8.99 24.43 32.25
C LEU A 554 -8.15 25.71 32.20
N ASP A 555 -6.84 25.59 32.03
CA ASP A 555 -5.94 26.73 31.86
C ASP A 555 -6.25 27.49 30.57
N MET A 556 -6.52 26.77 29.46
CA MET A 556 -6.96 27.44 28.23
C MET A 556 -8.32 28.11 28.39
N GLN A 557 -9.26 27.53 29.14
CA GLN A 557 -10.55 28.11 29.42
C GLN A 557 -10.39 29.39 30.27
N ALA A 558 -9.48 29.37 31.25
CA ALA A 558 -9.14 30.56 32.05
C ALA A 558 -8.44 31.65 31.23
N ALA A 559 -7.70 31.28 30.18
CA ALA A 559 -7.10 32.19 29.21
C ALA A 559 -8.11 32.82 28.23
N GLY A 560 -9.39 32.41 28.27
CA GLY A 560 -10.47 32.99 27.47
C GLY A 560 -10.82 32.18 26.19
N HIS A 561 -10.42 30.90 26.10
CA HIS A 561 -10.87 30.04 25.03
C HIS A 561 -12.24 29.45 25.39
N ASP A 562 -13.25 29.75 24.58
CA ASP A 562 -14.63 29.28 24.78
C ASP A 562 -14.89 27.90 24.12
N ALA A 563 -15.92 27.18 24.58
CA ALA A 563 -16.41 25.93 23.96
C ALA A 563 -15.38 24.80 23.93
N LEU A 564 -14.50 24.71 24.93
CA LEU A 564 -13.58 23.59 25.10
C LEU A 564 -14.30 22.36 25.63
N GLN A 565 -13.94 21.16 25.13
CA GLN A 565 -14.49 19.88 25.54
C GLN A 565 -13.38 18.84 25.64
N LEU A 566 -13.49 17.93 26.60
CA LEU A 566 -12.67 16.72 26.60
C LEU A 566 -13.19 15.78 25.51
N LEU A 567 -12.38 15.46 24.53
CA LEU A 567 -12.71 14.63 23.39
C LEU A 567 -11.75 13.45 23.25
N ASP A 568 -12.23 12.36 22.63
CA ASP A 568 -11.34 11.31 22.16
C ASP A 568 -10.67 11.76 20.85
N ASP A 569 -9.39 12.02 20.93
CA ASP A 569 -8.59 12.50 19.81
C ASP A 569 -8.26 11.43 18.79
N GLN A 570 -8.27 10.15 19.19
CA GLN A 570 -7.80 9.04 18.35
C GLN A 570 -8.51 8.93 16.99
N PRO A 571 -9.85 9.05 16.89
CA PRO A 571 -10.53 9.03 15.60
C PRO A 571 -10.13 10.20 14.70
N PHE A 572 -9.90 11.38 15.29
CA PHE A 572 -9.47 12.57 14.55
C PHE A 572 -8.03 12.42 14.05
N GLU A 573 -7.11 11.99 14.91
CA GLU A 573 -5.72 11.77 14.57
C GLU A 573 -5.54 10.71 13.46
N ARG A 574 -6.29 9.62 13.54
CA ARG A 574 -6.20 8.51 12.58
C ARG A 574 -6.79 8.83 11.21
N ILE A 575 -7.73 9.75 11.11
CA ILE A 575 -8.38 10.11 9.83
C ILE A 575 -7.88 11.45 9.32
N TYR A 576 -7.75 12.46 10.16
CA TYR A 576 -7.42 13.84 9.76
C TYR A 576 -6.01 14.26 10.18
N GLY A 577 -5.44 13.63 11.20
CA GLY A 577 -4.11 13.96 11.76
C GLY A 577 -2.94 13.35 10.99
N GLY A 578 -1.75 13.45 11.55
CA GLY A 578 -0.50 13.00 10.95
C GLY A 578 -0.45 11.51 10.66
N SER A 579 -0.96 10.69 11.58
CA SER A 579 -0.99 9.23 11.42
C SER A 579 -1.88 8.78 10.24
N GLY A 580 -2.92 9.55 9.89
CA GLY A 580 -3.80 9.28 8.76
C GLY A 580 -3.28 9.73 7.39
N THR A 581 -2.09 10.33 7.31
CA THR A 581 -1.58 10.92 6.06
C THR A 581 -1.47 9.91 4.92
N ASP A 582 -0.93 8.73 5.17
CA ASP A 582 -0.79 7.68 4.15
C ASP A 582 -2.16 7.19 3.65
N PHE A 583 -3.11 6.99 4.55
CA PHE A 583 -4.48 6.62 4.21
C PHE A 583 -5.13 7.67 3.28
N ARG A 584 -5.02 8.96 3.62
CA ARG A 584 -5.55 10.05 2.80
C ARG A 584 -4.82 10.20 1.48
N LEU A 585 -3.49 10.01 1.46
CA LEU A 585 -2.66 10.11 0.25
C LEU A 585 -3.02 9.04 -0.77
N VAL A 586 -3.16 7.79 -0.33
CA VAL A 586 -3.58 6.69 -1.20
C VAL A 586 -5.00 6.95 -1.72
N SER A 587 -5.91 7.41 -0.88
CA SER A 587 -7.28 7.75 -1.27
C SER A 587 -7.33 8.89 -2.29
N ALA A 588 -6.49 9.91 -2.14
CA ALA A 588 -6.33 10.99 -3.11
C ALA A 588 -5.80 10.47 -4.46
N CYS A 589 -4.77 9.63 -4.44
CA CYS A 589 -4.22 9.01 -5.65
C CYS A 589 -5.25 8.16 -6.39
N VAL A 590 -6.04 7.35 -5.68
CA VAL A 590 -7.12 6.54 -6.26
C VAL A 590 -8.21 7.42 -6.86
N SER A 591 -8.58 8.50 -6.19
CA SER A 591 -9.58 9.45 -6.67
C SER A 591 -9.13 10.17 -7.95
N LEU A 592 -7.88 10.62 -7.99
CA LEU A 592 -7.29 11.22 -9.20
C LEU A 592 -7.16 10.20 -10.34
N LEU A 593 -6.79 8.96 -10.05
CA LEU A 593 -6.73 7.87 -11.03
C LEU A 593 -8.12 7.60 -11.62
N ALA A 594 -9.17 7.61 -10.80
CA ALA A 594 -10.55 7.46 -11.26
C ALA A 594 -10.94 8.54 -12.28
N LEU A 595 -10.55 9.81 -12.04
CA LEU A 595 -10.75 10.90 -12.99
C LEU A 595 -9.97 10.68 -14.29
N CYS A 596 -8.68 10.30 -14.19
CA CYS A 596 -7.81 10.05 -15.34
C CYS A 596 -8.31 8.91 -16.24
N LEU A 597 -8.96 7.91 -15.68
CA LEU A 597 -9.49 6.77 -16.44
C LEU A 597 -10.88 7.03 -17.03
N THR A 598 -11.71 7.81 -16.35
CA THR A 598 -13.12 8.00 -16.74
C THR A 598 -13.29 9.16 -17.71
N ILE A 599 -12.75 10.35 -17.41
CA ILE A 599 -13.00 11.58 -18.17
C ILE A 599 -12.52 11.52 -19.63
N PRO A 600 -11.38 10.89 -19.98
CA PRO A 600 -10.94 10.80 -21.37
C PRO A 600 -11.94 10.15 -22.33
N GLY A 601 -12.84 9.32 -21.84
CA GLY A 601 -13.92 8.74 -22.62
C GLY A 601 -14.93 9.75 -23.19
N VAL A 602 -15.00 10.97 -22.61
CA VAL A 602 -15.97 12.02 -22.97
C VAL A 602 -15.86 12.46 -24.45
N PHE A 603 -14.62 12.63 -24.97
CA PHE A 603 -14.38 13.00 -26.37
C PHE A 603 -13.99 11.83 -27.26
N TRP A 604 -13.39 10.77 -26.67
CA TRP A 604 -12.88 9.65 -27.45
C TRP A 604 -13.95 8.92 -28.25
N PHE A 605 -15.16 8.78 -27.73
CA PHE A 605 -16.21 7.99 -28.38
C PHE A 605 -16.58 8.54 -29.76
N GLU A 606 -16.78 9.85 -29.90
CA GLU A 606 -17.12 10.48 -31.16
C GLU A 606 -15.96 10.42 -32.17
N ARG A 607 -14.73 10.63 -31.69
CA ARG A 607 -13.54 10.57 -32.54
C ARG A 607 -13.33 9.17 -33.08
N ASN A 608 -13.43 8.16 -32.23
CA ASN A 608 -13.24 6.77 -32.61
C ASN A 608 -14.28 6.26 -33.63
N HIS A 609 -15.48 6.86 -33.66
CA HIS A 609 -16.54 6.53 -34.60
C HIS A 609 -16.67 7.51 -35.77
N GLY A 610 -15.76 8.48 -35.90
CA GLY A 610 -15.79 9.47 -36.98
C GLY A 610 -17.00 10.41 -36.97
N MET A 611 -17.71 10.52 -35.82
CA MET A 611 -18.94 11.27 -35.69
C MET A 611 -18.70 12.77 -35.42
N GLU A 612 -17.47 13.17 -35.15
CA GLU A 612 -17.11 14.53 -34.71
C GLU A 612 -17.54 15.59 -35.74
N LEU A 613 -17.22 15.37 -37.02
CA LEU A 613 -17.62 16.27 -38.11
C LEU A 613 -19.14 16.42 -38.25
N LEU A 614 -19.86 15.32 -38.14
CA LEU A 614 -21.32 15.30 -38.21
C LEU A 614 -21.95 16.06 -37.03
N LEU A 615 -21.39 15.93 -35.84
CA LEU A 615 -21.86 16.66 -34.66
C LEU A 615 -21.61 18.17 -34.81
N HIS A 616 -20.42 18.56 -35.30
CA HIS A 616 -20.10 19.96 -35.52
C HIS A 616 -20.90 20.63 -36.62
N SER A 617 -21.49 19.89 -37.56
CA SER A 617 -22.42 20.42 -38.57
C SER A 617 -23.80 20.79 -38.01
N THR A 618 -24.14 20.29 -36.81
CA THR A 618 -25.44 20.57 -36.17
C THR A 618 -25.34 21.80 -35.25
N ALA A 619 -26.41 22.58 -35.15
CA ALA A 619 -26.47 23.77 -34.28
C ALA A 619 -26.30 23.42 -32.79
N ALA A 620 -26.80 22.24 -32.36
CA ALA A 620 -26.66 21.76 -30.99
C ALA A 620 -25.30 21.08 -30.70
N GLY A 621 -24.58 20.64 -31.72
CA GLY A 621 -23.36 19.84 -31.58
C GLY A 621 -22.10 20.64 -31.18
N ARG A 622 -22.15 21.96 -31.26
CA ARG A 622 -21.01 22.82 -30.88
C ARG A 622 -21.05 23.19 -29.39
N THR A 623 -21.66 24.32 -29.04
CA THR A 623 -21.65 24.89 -27.68
C THR A 623 -22.50 24.09 -26.69
N ARG A 624 -23.67 23.63 -27.09
CA ARG A 624 -24.59 22.90 -26.22
C ARG A 624 -24.04 21.53 -25.85
N LEU A 625 -23.49 20.80 -26.81
CA LEU A 625 -22.88 19.49 -26.55
C LEU A 625 -21.66 19.62 -25.65
N TRP A 626 -20.78 20.59 -25.90
CA TRP A 626 -19.62 20.84 -25.04
C TRP A 626 -20.06 21.15 -23.57
N ARG A 627 -21.09 21.96 -23.37
CA ARG A 627 -21.61 22.24 -22.02
C ARG A 627 -22.00 20.97 -21.29
N TRP A 628 -22.72 20.06 -21.96
CA TRP A 628 -23.11 18.79 -21.34
C TRP A 628 -21.92 17.88 -21.06
N LYS A 629 -20.90 17.89 -21.90
CA LYS A 629 -19.64 17.16 -21.65
C LYS A 629 -18.89 17.71 -20.45
N ALA A 630 -18.81 19.02 -20.30
CA ALA A 630 -18.20 19.68 -19.15
C ALA A 630 -18.99 19.38 -17.87
N VAL A 631 -20.32 19.55 -17.89
CA VAL A 631 -21.18 19.20 -16.74
C VAL A 631 -21.00 17.73 -16.34
N LEU A 632 -20.94 16.83 -17.31
CA LEU A 632 -20.72 15.40 -17.05
C LEU A 632 -19.39 15.13 -16.34
N ALA A 633 -18.30 15.75 -16.80
CA ALA A 633 -16.97 15.59 -16.16
C ALA A 633 -16.99 16.12 -14.71
N LEU A 634 -17.63 17.26 -14.47
CA LEU A 634 -17.78 17.82 -13.12
C LEU A 634 -18.67 16.96 -12.22
N CYS A 635 -19.77 16.41 -12.76
CA CYS A 635 -20.63 15.47 -12.03
C CYS A 635 -19.89 14.19 -11.62
N VAL A 636 -19.03 13.65 -12.49
CA VAL A 636 -18.18 12.49 -12.17
C VAL A 636 -17.24 12.85 -11.02
N SER A 637 -16.63 14.03 -11.05
CA SER A 637 -15.76 14.51 -9.97
C SER A 637 -16.49 14.66 -8.63
N ILE A 638 -17.69 15.21 -8.64
CA ILE A 638 -18.55 15.33 -7.45
C ILE A 638 -18.91 13.92 -6.93
N GLY A 639 -19.23 12.99 -7.82
CA GLY A 639 -19.53 11.61 -7.43
C GLY A 639 -18.37 10.91 -6.73
N ILE A 640 -17.13 11.09 -7.24
CA ILE A 640 -15.92 10.56 -6.61
C ILE A 640 -15.70 11.21 -5.24
N TRP A 641 -15.85 12.53 -5.15
CA TRP A 641 -15.75 13.27 -3.89
C TRP A 641 -16.75 12.77 -2.85
N LEU A 642 -18.01 12.53 -3.24
CA LEU A 642 -19.03 12.00 -2.33
C LEU A 642 -18.71 10.60 -1.82
N ILE A 643 -18.19 9.72 -2.69
CA ILE A 643 -17.80 8.36 -2.30
C ILE A 643 -16.61 8.42 -1.32
N TRP A 644 -15.60 9.21 -1.64
CA TRP A 644 -14.41 9.33 -0.79
C TRP A 644 -14.74 9.96 0.56
N SER A 645 -15.38 11.13 0.56
CA SER A 645 -15.75 11.84 1.80
C SER A 645 -16.74 11.03 2.65
N GLY A 646 -17.72 10.40 2.01
CA GLY A 646 -18.70 9.54 2.68
C GLY A 646 -18.02 8.31 3.34
N TYR A 647 -17.02 7.72 2.68
CA TYR A 647 -16.26 6.61 3.24
C TYR A 647 -15.41 7.05 4.44
N GLU A 648 -14.72 8.20 4.37
CA GLU A 648 -13.96 8.74 5.51
C GLU A 648 -14.87 9.04 6.71
N LEU A 649 -16.04 9.64 6.49
CA LEU A 649 -17.02 9.89 7.56
C LEU A 649 -17.56 8.59 8.16
N PHE A 650 -17.75 7.56 7.33
CA PHE A 650 -18.12 6.23 7.81
C PHE A 650 -17.01 5.62 8.68
N GLN A 651 -15.76 5.71 8.23
CA GLN A 651 -14.60 5.23 9.00
C GLN A 651 -14.43 6.01 10.31
N PHE A 652 -14.60 7.33 10.29
CA PHE A 652 -14.58 8.14 11.50
C PHE A 652 -15.58 7.63 12.54
N ARG A 653 -16.81 7.33 12.11
CA ARG A 653 -17.83 6.77 13.00
C ARG A 653 -17.49 5.36 13.50
N SER A 654 -16.93 4.52 12.64
CA SER A 654 -16.54 3.15 13.00
C SER A 654 -15.40 3.08 14.01
N LEU A 655 -14.57 4.13 14.07
CA LEU A 655 -13.48 4.29 15.04
C LEU A 655 -13.92 4.87 16.40
N GLY A 656 -15.22 5.07 16.62
CA GLY A 656 -15.75 5.66 17.85
C GLY A 656 -15.94 7.17 17.81
N GLY A 657 -15.62 7.83 16.68
CA GLY A 657 -15.79 9.28 16.55
C GLY A 657 -17.24 9.71 16.79
N SER A 658 -17.45 10.74 17.62
CA SER A 658 -18.77 11.31 17.92
C SER A 658 -18.98 12.61 17.15
N TRP A 659 -20.20 12.79 16.62
CA TRP A 659 -20.62 14.06 16.01
C TRP A 659 -20.89 15.15 17.05
N ASP A 660 -21.04 14.78 18.33
CA ASP A 660 -21.23 15.72 19.44
C ASP A 660 -19.96 16.56 19.68
N ALA A 661 -18.81 16.09 19.16
CA ALA A 661 -17.55 16.84 19.14
C ALA A 661 -17.51 18.00 18.11
N CYS A 662 -18.41 18.01 17.13
CA CYS A 662 -18.38 19.01 16.05
C CYS A 662 -18.51 20.47 16.48
N PRO A 663 -19.28 20.84 17.54
CA PRO A 663 -19.35 22.21 18.02
C PRO A 663 -18.14 22.63 18.87
N ALA A 664 -17.31 21.69 19.32
CA ALA A 664 -16.10 22.01 20.08
C ALA A 664 -15.07 22.75 19.24
N ASN A 665 -14.25 23.56 19.89
CA ASN A 665 -13.14 24.25 19.24
C ASN A 665 -11.99 23.30 18.91
N ALA A 666 -11.21 23.62 17.88
CA ALA A 666 -10.04 22.84 17.48
C ALA A 666 -8.99 22.70 18.59
N ASP A 667 -8.91 23.70 19.50
CA ASP A 667 -8.04 23.66 20.68
C ASP A 667 -8.40 22.55 21.69
N SER A 668 -9.56 21.91 21.55
CA SER A 668 -9.95 20.74 22.33
C SER A 668 -9.19 19.46 21.94
N LEU A 669 -8.44 19.48 20.83
CA LEU A 669 -7.68 18.33 20.31
C LEU A 669 -6.20 18.51 20.61
N PHE A 670 -5.62 17.63 21.43
CA PHE A 670 -4.26 17.74 21.94
C PHE A 670 -3.15 17.42 20.95
N TYR A 671 -3.43 16.56 19.96
CA TYR A 671 -2.43 16.16 18.97
C TYR A 671 -2.25 17.20 17.85
N TRP A 672 -2.97 18.31 17.90
CA TRP A 672 -2.98 19.29 16.83
C TRP A 672 -2.32 20.57 17.26
N ASP A 673 -1.24 20.87 16.60
CA ASP A 673 -0.57 22.18 16.73
C ASP A 673 -1.53 23.25 16.18
N SER A 674 -2.37 23.77 17.09
CA SER A 674 -3.57 24.52 16.72
C SER A 674 -3.24 25.97 16.35
N HIS A 675 -2.86 26.18 15.09
CA HIS A 675 -2.92 27.51 14.49
C HIS A 675 -4.37 27.97 14.17
N LEU A 676 -5.36 27.14 14.51
CA LEU A 676 -6.78 27.36 14.21
C LEU A 676 -7.54 28.02 15.35
N GLY A 677 -6.99 28.04 16.56
CA GLY A 677 -7.54 28.70 17.73
C GLY A 677 -9.00 28.33 18.00
N SER A 678 -9.82 29.33 18.26
CA SER A 678 -11.23 29.19 18.58
C SER A 678 -12.13 28.77 17.41
N THR A 679 -11.61 28.15 16.36
CA THR A 679 -12.42 27.71 15.21
C THR A 679 -13.17 26.40 15.54
N PRO A 680 -14.50 26.35 15.40
CA PRO A 680 -15.25 25.11 15.60
C PRO A 680 -14.81 24.01 14.64
N LEU A 681 -14.67 22.78 15.12
CA LEU A 681 -14.29 21.61 14.32
C LEU A 681 -15.19 21.39 13.10
N LEU A 682 -16.49 21.69 13.22
CA LEU A 682 -17.42 21.63 12.10
C LEU A 682 -17.02 22.55 10.94
N VAL A 683 -16.62 23.79 11.24
CA VAL A 683 -16.22 24.78 10.23
C VAL A 683 -14.96 24.31 9.52
N TYR A 684 -14.02 23.75 10.29
CA TYR A 684 -12.82 23.15 9.74
C TYR A 684 -13.13 21.99 8.81
N LEU A 685 -13.95 21.02 9.22
CA LEU A 685 -14.31 19.86 8.39
C LEU A 685 -15.00 20.29 7.09
N ILE A 686 -15.91 21.25 7.15
CA ILE A 686 -16.55 21.83 5.95
C ILE A 686 -15.48 22.44 5.02
N GLY A 687 -14.56 23.23 5.56
CA GLY A 687 -13.45 23.83 4.80
C GLY A 687 -12.57 22.78 4.13
N PHE A 688 -12.20 21.75 4.87
CA PHE A 688 -11.38 20.65 4.41
C PHE A 688 -12.01 19.86 3.23
N TYR A 689 -13.29 19.50 3.36
CA TYR A 689 -14.00 18.83 2.28
C TYR A 689 -14.30 19.74 1.08
N ALA A 690 -14.54 21.03 1.32
CA ALA A 690 -14.69 22.02 0.25
C ALA A 690 -13.39 22.20 -0.55
N PHE A 691 -12.25 22.30 0.13
CA PHE A 691 -10.94 22.34 -0.51
C PHE A 691 -10.69 21.14 -1.42
N ARG A 692 -10.98 19.93 -0.95
CA ARG A 692 -10.89 18.70 -1.74
C ARG A 692 -11.80 18.71 -2.96
N LEU A 693 -13.03 19.19 -2.80
CA LEU A 693 -13.98 19.31 -3.91
C LEU A 693 -13.42 20.20 -5.02
N VAL A 694 -12.89 21.38 -4.67
CA VAL A 694 -12.30 22.30 -5.64
C VAL A 694 -11.10 21.70 -6.33
N GLY A 695 -10.22 21.02 -5.58
CA GLY A 695 -9.06 20.32 -6.14
C GLY A 695 -9.46 19.23 -7.14
N LEU A 696 -10.46 18.41 -6.82
CA LEU A 696 -10.96 17.38 -7.73
C LEU A 696 -11.67 17.97 -8.96
N LEU A 697 -12.44 19.06 -8.82
CA LEU A 697 -13.07 19.77 -9.94
C LEU A 697 -12.02 20.38 -10.87
N SER A 698 -10.94 20.93 -10.31
CA SER A 698 -9.79 21.43 -11.09
C SER A 698 -9.09 20.31 -11.84
N ALA A 699 -8.77 19.20 -11.17
CA ALA A 699 -8.16 18.03 -11.79
C ALA A 699 -9.03 17.44 -12.92
N ALA A 700 -10.36 17.37 -12.71
CA ALA A 700 -11.31 16.96 -13.74
C ALA A 700 -11.29 17.89 -14.96
N SER A 701 -11.21 19.20 -14.74
CA SER A 701 -11.15 20.21 -15.79
C SER A 701 -9.85 20.11 -16.61
N VAL A 702 -8.72 19.89 -15.95
CA VAL A 702 -7.41 19.66 -16.60
C VAL A 702 -7.44 18.36 -17.42
N THR A 703 -7.98 17.28 -16.88
CA THR A 703 -8.14 16.00 -17.58
C THR A 703 -9.05 16.14 -18.80
N LEU A 704 -10.15 16.89 -18.68
CA LEU A 704 -11.06 17.19 -19.79
C LEU A 704 -10.34 17.98 -20.90
N TRP A 705 -9.52 18.96 -20.55
CA TRP A 705 -8.73 19.74 -21.50
C TRP A 705 -7.69 18.87 -22.24
N ILE A 706 -6.93 18.01 -21.51
CA ILE A 706 -6.00 17.06 -22.11
C ILE A 706 -6.72 16.13 -23.07
N SER A 707 -7.88 15.58 -22.67
CA SER A 707 -8.72 14.72 -23.51
C SER A 707 -9.23 15.42 -24.77
N SER A 708 -9.50 16.72 -24.70
CA SER A 708 -9.92 17.50 -25.89
C SER A 708 -8.82 17.63 -26.95
N ARG A 709 -7.55 17.42 -26.60
CA ARG A 709 -6.39 17.53 -27.52
C ARG A 709 -5.97 16.21 -28.12
N LEU A 710 -6.17 15.11 -27.43
CA LEU A 710 -5.62 13.81 -27.83
C LEU A 710 -6.67 12.94 -28.53
N PRO A 711 -6.28 12.24 -29.63
CA PRO A 711 -7.22 11.47 -30.42
C PRO A 711 -7.65 10.16 -29.76
N ALA A 712 -6.84 9.62 -28.84
CA ALA A 712 -7.09 8.32 -28.22
C ALA A 712 -7.27 8.43 -26.71
N MET A 713 -8.13 7.57 -26.14
CA MET A 713 -8.46 7.56 -24.70
C MET A 713 -7.25 7.23 -23.84
N LEU A 714 -6.45 6.24 -24.25
CA LEU A 714 -5.33 5.74 -23.44
C LEU A 714 -4.20 6.76 -23.29
N PRO A 715 -3.70 7.41 -24.37
CA PRO A 715 -2.74 8.52 -24.23
C PRO A 715 -3.28 9.69 -23.41
N ALA A 716 -4.56 10.01 -23.55
CA ALA A 716 -5.17 11.07 -22.74
C ALA A 716 -5.21 10.70 -21.24
N ALA A 717 -5.58 9.48 -20.91
CA ALA A 717 -5.53 8.96 -19.55
C ALA A 717 -4.09 8.93 -19.00
N GLY A 718 -3.13 8.46 -19.80
CA GLY A 718 -1.72 8.38 -19.41
C GLY A 718 -1.09 9.76 -19.16
N ILE A 719 -1.29 10.73 -20.04
CA ILE A 719 -0.79 12.10 -19.85
C ILE A 719 -1.48 12.78 -18.65
N SER A 720 -2.79 12.56 -18.46
CA SER A 720 -3.49 13.07 -17.28
C SER A 720 -2.92 12.47 -15.99
N ALA A 721 -2.66 11.16 -15.98
CA ALA A 721 -2.04 10.50 -14.83
C ALA A 721 -0.60 11.01 -14.58
N LEU A 722 0.18 11.23 -15.62
CA LEU A 722 1.52 11.84 -15.51
C LEU A 722 1.45 13.22 -14.84
N VAL A 723 0.54 14.08 -15.28
CA VAL A 723 0.41 15.44 -14.74
C VAL A 723 -0.09 15.44 -13.29
N LEU A 724 -1.04 14.57 -12.96
CA LEU A 724 -1.71 14.60 -11.64
C LEU A 724 -1.04 13.71 -10.58
N LEU A 725 -0.39 12.61 -10.98
CA LEU A 725 0.17 11.63 -10.04
C LEU A 725 1.70 11.61 -9.96
N VAL A 726 2.42 12.00 -11.03
CA VAL A 726 3.89 12.00 -10.98
C VAL A 726 4.45 12.98 -9.94
N PRO A 727 3.90 14.19 -9.73
CA PRO A 727 4.41 15.09 -8.70
C PRO A 727 4.44 14.44 -7.31
N VAL A 728 3.41 13.67 -6.93
CA VAL A 728 3.41 12.98 -5.63
C VAL A 728 4.44 11.85 -5.56
N LEU A 729 4.69 11.15 -6.66
CA LEU A 729 5.75 10.15 -6.69
C LEU A 729 7.13 10.79 -6.49
N LEU A 730 7.34 11.96 -7.07
CA LEU A 730 8.59 12.71 -6.92
C LEU A 730 8.76 13.29 -5.51
N THR A 731 7.67 13.72 -4.84
CA THR A 731 7.75 14.12 -3.43
C THR A 731 8.15 12.92 -2.56
N GLN A 732 7.59 11.76 -2.83
CA GLN A 732 7.96 10.52 -2.16
C GLN A 732 9.40 10.07 -2.47
N LEU A 733 10.00 10.51 -3.56
CA LEU A 733 11.40 10.26 -3.95
C LEU A 733 12.41 11.29 -3.39
N GLY A 734 11.97 12.19 -2.51
CA GLY A 734 12.86 13.15 -1.84
C GLY A 734 12.92 14.54 -2.47
N ALA A 735 11.91 14.93 -3.26
CA ALA A 735 11.76 16.29 -3.78
C ALA A 735 10.62 17.03 -3.05
N PRO A 736 10.79 17.46 -1.78
CA PRO A 736 9.71 18.02 -0.96
C PRO A 736 9.11 19.30 -1.55
N SER A 737 9.87 20.08 -2.32
CA SER A 737 9.36 21.29 -2.99
C SER A 737 8.22 21.01 -3.99
N LEU A 738 8.10 19.78 -4.50
CA LEU A 738 7.01 19.38 -5.41
C LEU A 738 5.70 19.07 -4.69
N GLU A 739 5.70 19.00 -3.37
CA GLU A 739 4.49 18.84 -2.56
C GLU A 739 3.48 19.97 -2.82
N TYR A 740 3.96 21.20 -2.97
CA TYR A 740 3.10 22.37 -3.27
C TYR A 740 2.43 22.29 -4.65
N VAL A 741 3.00 21.54 -5.58
CA VAL A 741 2.48 21.36 -6.95
C VAL A 741 1.64 20.08 -7.08
N SER A 742 1.79 19.14 -6.15
CA SER A 742 1.12 17.85 -6.18
C SER A 742 -0.34 17.95 -5.77
N TRP A 743 -1.28 17.63 -6.70
CA TRP A 743 -2.69 17.50 -6.36
C TRP A 743 -2.92 16.46 -5.28
N ALA A 744 -2.29 15.27 -5.39
CA ALA A 744 -2.51 14.19 -4.45
C ALA A 744 -2.04 14.54 -3.03
N ALA A 745 -0.85 15.13 -2.88
CA ALA A 745 -0.32 15.54 -1.58
C ALA A 745 -1.23 16.59 -0.93
N LYS A 746 -1.63 17.62 -1.67
CA LYS A 746 -2.51 18.67 -1.13
C LYS A 746 -3.95 18.21 -0.88
N LEU A 747 -4.49 17.29 -1.67
CA LEU A 747 -5.80 16.68 -1.40
C LEU A 747 -5.77 15.77 -0.17
N ALA A 748 -4.64 15.13 0.12
CA ALA A 748 -4.43 14.38 1.35
C ALA A 748 -4.45 15.30 2.57
N GLY A 749 -3.81 16.49 2.46
CA GLY A 749 -3.64 17.47 3.54
C GLY A 749 -2.59 17.05 4.56
N ASP A 750 -1.96 18.02 5.18
CA ASP A 750 -0.93 17.82 6.24
C ASP A 750 -1.55 17.94 7.64
N GLY A 751 -2.65 17.26 7.88
CA GLY A 751 -3.42 17.50 9.09
C GLY A 751 -4.22 18.81 9.00
N LEU A 752 -4.68 19.29 10.16
CA LEU A 752 -5.56 20.44 10.27
C LEU A 752 -4.87 21.81 10.19
N ALA A 753 -3.58 21.84 9.90
CA ALA A 753 -2.87 23.10 9.73
C ALA A 753 -3.28 23.79 8.41
N VAL A 754 -4.08 24.84 8.50
CA VAL A 754 -4.35 25.73 7.35
C VAL A 754 -3.16 26.65 7.17
N ARG A 755 -2.26 26.29 6.28
CA ARG A 755 -1.12 27.13 5.93
C ARG A 755 -1.52 28.12 4.82
N TRP A 756 -0.90 29.30 4.77
CA TRP A 756 -1.07 30.25 3.66
C TRP A 756 -0.83 29.60 2.28
N ALA A 757 0.05 28.60 2.22
CA ALA A 757 0.30 27.83 1.02
C ALA A 757 -0.97 27.09 0.52
N ASP A 758 -1.83 26.61 1.41
CA ASP A 758 -3.05 25.89 1.03
C ASP A 758 -4.10 26.84 0.46
N VAL A 759 -4.19 28.06 1.02
CA VAL A 759 -5.05 29.13 0.46
C VAL A 759 -4.58 29.53 -0.94
N LEU A 760 -3.27 29.66 -1.15
CA LEU A 760 -2.69 29.91 -2.47
C LEU A 760 -2.97 28.75 -3.43
N CYS A 761 -2.79 27.50 -3.01
CA CYS A 761 -3.13 26.32 -3.82
C CYS A 761 -4.60 26.30 -4.24
N PHE A 762 -5.51 26.65 -3.34
CA PHE A 762 -6.94 26.78 -3.64
C PHE A 762 -7.19 27.79 -4.76
N GLY A 763 -6.57 28.99 -4.65
CA GLY A 763 -6.64 30.01 -5.68
C GLY A 763 -6.09 29.55 -7.03
N VAL A 764 -4.89 28.94 -7.02
CA VAL A 764 -4.23 28.41 -8.22
C VAL A 764 -5.10 27.32 -8.87
N TRP A 765 -5.62 26.36 -8.11
CA TRP A 765 -6.48 25.30 -8.65
C TRP A 765 -7.76 25.84 -9.25
N THR A 766 -8.39 26.82 -8.61
CA THR A 766 -9.59 27.48 -9.14
C THR A 766 -9.28 28.12 -10.50
N VAL A 767 -8.18 28.88 -10.61
CA VAL A 767 -7.76 29.52 -11.85
C VAL A 767 -7.40 28.49 -12.92
N LEU A 768 -6.63 27.45 -12.56
CA LEU A 768 -6.27 26.36 -13.49
C LEU A 768 -7.51 25.60 -13.97
N GLY A 769 -8.45 25.30 -13.10
CA GLY A 769 -9.70 24.65 -13.46
C GLY A 769 -10.54 25.47 -14.45
N ILE A 770 -10.71 26.75 -14.19
CA ILE A 770 -11.45 27.66 -15.07
C ILE A 770 -10.73 27.80 -16.42
N THR A 771 -9.40 28.03 -16.41
CA THR A 771 -8.62 28.19 -17.66
C THR A 771 -8.63 26.91 -18.48
N ALA A 772 -8.53 25.74 -17.86
CA ALA A 772 -8.64 24.45 -18.54
C ALA A 772 -10.01 24.23 -19.17
N LEU A 773 -11.11 24.60 -18.47
CA LEU A 773 -12.46 24.55 -19.04
C LEU A 773 -12.61 25.48 -20.25
N VAL A 774 -12.14 26.72 -20.14
CA VAL A 774 -12.18 27.69 -21.23
C VAL A 774 -11.34 27.21 -22.41
N ALA A 775 -10.14 26.69 -22.16
CA ALA A 775 -9.27 26.14 -23.19
C ALA A 775 -9.88 24.92 -23.88
N SER A 776 -10.51 24.01 -23.13
CA SER A 776 -11.24 22.86 -23.68
C SER A 776 -12.39 23.31 -24.59
N ARG A 777 -13.17 24.33 -24.14
CA ARG A 777 -14.24 24.92 -24.98
C ARG A 777 -13.72 25.50 -26.27
N HIS A 778 -12.65 26.28 -26.18
CA HIS A 778 -12.05 26.93 -27.35
C HIS A 778 -11.52 25.90 -28.34
N GLN A 779 -10.88 24.85 -27.86
CA GLN A 779 -10.40 23.72 -28.66
C GLN A 779 -11.54 23.03 -29.41
N TRP A 780 -12.63 22.69 -28.69
CA TRP A 780 -13.81 22.08 -29.29
C TRP A 780 -14.47 22.94 -30.35
N LEU A 781 -14.59 24.26 -30.12
CA LEU A 781 -15.21 25.17 -31.07
C LEU A 781 -14.36 25.48 -32.31
N ARG A 782 -13.01 25.42 -32.20
CA ARG A 782 -12.06 25.66 -33.29
C ARG A 782 -11.77 24.45 -34.16
N TYR A 783 -12.25 23.28 -33.77
CA TYR A 783 -12.01 22.06 -34.51
C TYR A 783 -12.53 22.24 -35.97
N ARG A 784 -11.56 22.41 -36.88
CA ARG A 784 -11.75 22.36 -38.33
C ARG A 784 -11.21 21.01 -38.75
N GLY A 785 -12.07 20.07 -39.12
CA GLY A 785 -11.73 18.71 -39.52
C GLY A 785 -10.58 18.59 -40.47
#